data_172534ef020ae8f325f231b5b1c386e8
#
_entry.id   172534ef020ae8f325f231b5b1c386e8
#
_cell.length_a   1.000
_cell.length_b   1.000
_cell.length_c   1.000
_cell.angle_alpha   90.00
_cell.angle_beta   90.00
_cell.angle_gamma   90.00
#
_symmetry.space_group_name_H-M   'P 1'
#
loop_
_entity.id
_entity.type
_entity.pdbx_description
1 polymer ?
#
loop_
_entity_poly.entity_id
_entity_poly.type
_entity_poly.pdbx_seq_one_letter_code
_entity_poly.pdbx_strand_id
1 'polypeptide(L)'
;MKQKLLYLLVLFPILLTSLALYHYKVEPFESFSLRFNDIDFDLQKKSPDKRIVFVAVDEQSVNKYGRWPWDREILAQGISKLDQADIVLMDMIFSEPTTKKKDMVLADSIATLNNSVCGFFLRQNATQKITQAQENVLSDSSLDLLQSQIASFGNPKFVSADNAEMNILPVLESCSMSGSFSTLRESDHLMRSYPIAVYYDNMLFPSLGMQGLRLALDQDIKRVDPLHVSIGKYRININEKGFVRLNFYQPDSYNEVSFLDVVQGKVKPEYFKDKIVILGITEVGAGDVAATPMGAMFGPLLHYTFISNLLSGHLITEPPYITPILIILMVLLPFILFLLIKKVVNRVIVDIIGYLLVYIFVRYIFVAYNIYSDAFYPLVAFILSTVSIEVMAFTIQEKGSRFIRNAFSSYLSADLLDKLIKNPQALSLGGEKKELTILFSDIRGFTTISESMDPVSLIKLLNRYFTPMTNAVLENGGMLDKYIGDAVMAFFNAPVDVPDHADATCRAALQMIDELDKLNHQLAKEGLSPIRIGIGINTDEVVVGNMGSDTRFNYTVIGDGVNLASRVEGITKNYGVNILITEFTLKALKSDFLTRLIEPVKVKGKDEAVLLYQLMPFDDTNLNIKKNYDEALELYKNSKFEEAIVIFERLVNEYDDSVSKYFLPLVKEKHPWGVHKMTTK
;
A
#
# COMPACT_ATOMS: atom_id res chain seq x y z
N MET A 1 6.82 17.09 11.56
CA MET A 1 6.87 16.17 12.72
C MET A 1 5.53 15.46 12.95
N LYS A 2 4.40 16.20 13.10
CA LYS A 2 3.05 15.60 13.34
C LYS A 2 2.59 14.56 12.29
N GLN A 3 2.85 14.79 11.00
CA GLN A 3 2.47 13.83 9.95
C GLN A 3 3.23 12.50 10.04
N LYS A 4 4.55 12.54 10.31
CA LYS A 4 5.35 11.31 10.46
C LYS A 4 4.89 10.46 11.65
N LEU A 5 4.47 11.11 12.73
CA LEU A 5 3.93 10.43 13.92
C LEU A 5 2.62 9.69 13.60
N LEU A 6 1.80 10.23 12.70
CA LEU A 6 0.53 9.62 12.32
C LEU A 6 0.75 8.28 11.56
N TYR A 7 1.78 8.19 10.71
CA TYR A 7 2.14 6.91 10.05
C TYR A 7 2.58 5.85 11.06
N LEU A 8 3.38 6.23 12.06
CA LEU A 8 3.80 5.30 13.12
C LEU A 8 2.62 4.79 13.95
N LEU A 9 1.60 5.63 14.20
CA LEU A 9 0.37 5.22 14.89
C LEU A 9 -0.44 4.17 14.12
N VAL A 10 -0.35 4.14 12.77
CA VAL A 10 -1.00 3.12 11.95
C VAL A 10 -0.15 1.84 11.87
N LEU A 11 1.16 1.97 11.81
CA LEU A 11 2.07 0.81 11.70
C LEU A 11 2.16 0.01 13.00
N PHE A 12 2.01 0.66 14.15
CA PHE A 12 2.09 -0.01 15.46
C PHE A 12 1.02 -1.11 15.65
N PRO A 13 -0.28 -0.89 15.38
CA PRO A 13 -1.28 -1.96 15.39
C PRO A 13 -0.97 -3.08 14.39
N ILE A 14 -0.50 -2.76 13.18
CA ILE A 14 -0.14 -3.76 12.17
C ILE A 14 0.97 -4.66 12.69
N LEU A 15 2.02 -4.07 13.27
CA LEU A 15 3.12 -4.81 13.88
C LEU A 15 2.62 -5.74 15.00
N LEU A 16 1.85 -5.20 15.95
CA LEU A 16 1.31 -5.99 17.05
C LEU A 16 0.42 -7.14 16.56
N THR A 17 -0.47 -6.87 15.61
CA THR A 17 -1.36 -7.89 15.03
C THR A 17 -0.57 -8.97 14.31
N SER A 18 0.43 -8.59 13.50
CA SER A 18 1.25 -9.56 12.76
C SER A 18 2.09 -10.45 13.70
N LEU A 19 2.66 -9.87 14.77
CA LEU A 19 3.37 -10.63 15.78
C LEU A 19 2.43 -11.53 16.60
N ALA A 20 1.22 -11.07 16.91
CA ALA A 20 0.22 -11.87 17.62
C ALA A 20 -0.27 -13.04 16.76
N LEU A 21 -0.57 -12.84 15.47
CA LEU A 21 -0.95 -13.91 14.54
C LEU A 21 0.13 -14.98 14.46
N TYR A 22 1.40 -14.57 14.35
CA TYR A 22 2.54 -15.49 14.35
C TYR A 22 2.68 -16.27 15.68
N HIS A 23 2.56 -15.56 16.82
CA HIS A 23 2.78 -16.15 18.13
C HIS A 23 1.67 -17.13 18.53
N TYR A 24 0.40 -16.76 18.29
CA TYR A 24 -0.76 -17.57 18.67
C TYR A 24 -1.19 -18.58 17.61
N LYS A 25 -0.54 -18.59 16.46
CA LYS A 25 -0.80 -19.53 15.36
C LYS A 25 -2.28 -19.65 15.02
N VAL A 26 -2.91 -18.50 14.76
CA VAL A 26 -4.36 -18.39 14.57
C VAL A 26 -4.80 -18.97 13.22
N GLU A 27 -5.75 -19.92 13.24
CA GLU A 27 -6.38 -20.40 12.00
C GLU A 27 -7.28 -19.34 11.35
N PRO A 28 -7.34 -19.25 10.01
CA PRO A 28 -6.68 -20.11 9.00
C PRO A 28 -5.24 -19.69 8.62
N PHE A 29 -4.67 -18.65 9.24
CA PHE A 29 -3.35 -18.11 8.89
C PHE A 29 -2.24 -19.12 9.07
N GLU A 30 -2.31 -19.96 10.11
CA GLU A 30 -1.30 -21.00 10.34
C GLU A 30 -1.30 -22.04 9.20
N SER A 31 -2.46 -22.53 8.79
CA SER A 31 -2.56 -23.47 7.66
C SER A 31 -2.05 -22.86 6.34
N PHE A 32 -2.32 -21.59 6.09
CA PHE A 32 -1.76 -20.88 4.92
C PHE A 32 -0.24 -20.73 5.03
N SER A 33 0.26 -20.38 6.21
CA SER A 33 1.69 -20.23 6.47
C SER A 33 2.42 -21.56 6.21
N LEU A 34 1.93 -22.65 6.77
CA LEU A 34 2.51 -23.98 6.61
C LEU A 34 2.63 -24.35 5.11
N ARG A 35 1.54 -24.21 4.35
CA ARG A 35 1.54 -24.52 2.91
C ARG A 35 2.41 -23.58 2.08
N PHE A 36 2.43 -22.29 2.43
CA PHE A 36 3.26 -21.31 1.72
C PHE A 36 4.76 -21.63 1.86
N ASN A 37 5.16 -22.14 3.01
CA ASN A 37 6.54 -22.48 3.30
C ASN A 37 6.94 -23.89 2.80
N ASP A 38 5.99 -24.74 2.41
CA ASP A 38 6.28 -26.09 1.89
C ASP A 38 7.10 -26.06 0.59
N ILE A 39 7.00 -24.99 -0.19
CA ILE A 39 7.81 -24.77 -1.41
C ILE A 39 9.31 -24.90 -1.11
N ASP A 40 9.74 -24.66 0.11
CA ASP A 40 11.13 -24.75 0.53
C ASP A 40 11.72 -26.15 0.36
N PHE A 41 10.90 -27.18 0.58
CA PHE A 41 11.36 -28.56 0.46
C PHE A 41 11.68 -28.96 -0.98
N ASP A 42 10.94 -28.41 -1.97
CA ASP A 42 11.22 -28.63 -3.39
C ASP A 42 12.55 -28.03 -3.84
N LEU A 43 13.01 -26.98 -3.16
CA LEU A 43 14.27 -26.30 -3.47
C LEU A 43 15.49 -27.07 -2.96
N GLN A 44 15.30 -28.00 -2.00
CA GLN A 44 16.38 -28.78 -1.42
C GLN A 44 16.72 -30.01 -2.27
N LYS A 45 17.98 -30.14 -2.66
CA LYS A 45 18.49 -31.29 -3.44
C LYS A 45 19.54 -32.05 -2.62
N LYS A 46 19.24 -32.35 -1.36
CA LYS A 46 20.13 -33.11 -0.48
C LYS A 46 19.90 -34.60 -0.68
N SER A 47 20.96 -35.38 -0.52
CA SER A 47 20.88 -36.85 -0.57
C SER A 47 20.86 -37.42 0.83
N PRO A 48 20.08 -38.48 1.08
CA PRO A 48 20.06 -39.16 2.37
C PRO A 48 21.38 -39.87 2.70
N ASP A 49 21.54 -40.22 3.96
CA ASP A 49 22.73 -40.93 4.45
C ASP A 49 22.79 -42.35 3.89
N LYS A 50 23.92 -42.68 3.27
CA LYS A 50 24.11 -43.99 2.61
C LYS A 50 24.21 -45.19 3.58
N ARG A 51 24.36 -44.93 4.87
CA ARG A 51 24.39 -45.98 5.92
C ARG A 51 22.99 -46.51 6.23
N ILE A 52 21.95 -45.88 5.73
CA ILE A 52 20.55 -46.31 5.96
C ILE A 52 20.05 -47.04 4.72
N VAL A 53 19.37 -48.16 4.94
CA VAL A 53 18.70 -48.92 3.90
C VAL A 53 17.26 -49.18 4.32
N PHE A 54 16.36 -48.90 3.41
CA PHE A 54 14.94 -49.25 3.59
C PHE A 54 14.66 -50.59 2.90
N VAL A 55 14.26 -51.60 3.65
CA VAL A 55 13.79 -52.90 3.12
C VAL A 55 12.29 -52.87 3.08
N ALA A 56 11.75 -52.75 1.86
CA ALA A 56 10.34 -52.52 1.61
C ALA A 56 9.60 -53.86 1.38
N VAL A 57 8.53 -54.07 2.13
CA VAL A 57 7.47 -55.04 1.75
C VAL A 57 6.64 -54.33 0.66
N ASP A 58 7.13 -54.45 -0.56
CA ASP A 58 6.67 -53.72 -1.74
C ASP A 58 5.66 -54.56 -2.57
N GLU A 59 5.17 -53.99 -3.65
CA GLU A 59 4.24 -54.63 -4.59
C GLU A 59 4.80 -55.95 -5.17
N GLN A 60 6.10 -56.01 -5.45
CA GLN A 60 6.72 -57.21 -5.97
C GLN A 60 6.67 -58.36 -4.93
N SER A 61 6.89 -58.01 -3.67
CA SER A 61 6.81 -58.92 -2.54
C SER A 61 5.38 -59.44 -2.36
N VAL A 62 4.40 -58.57 -2.46
CA VAL A 62 2.97 -58.90 -2.34
C VAL A 62 2.49 -59.74 -3.53
N ASN A 63 2.92 -59.43 -4.74
CA ASN A 63 2.60 -60.26 -5.92
C ASN A 63 3.12 -61.69 -5.79
N LYS A 64 4.23 -61.92 -5.04
CA LYS A 64 4.81 -63.23 -4.80
C LYS A 64 4.15 -63.97 -3.66
N TYR A 65 3.93 -63.29 -2.53
CA TYR A 65 3.53 -63.98 -1.27
C TYR A 65 2.05 -63.73 -0.89
N GLY A 66 1.31 -62.95 -1.66
CA GLY A 66 -0.05 -62.55 -1.38
C GLY A 66 -0.13 -61.31 -0.53
N ARG A 67 -1.38 -60.86 -0.24
CA ARG A 67 -1.62 -59.68 0.55
C ARG A 67 -1.17 -59.81 1.99
N TRP A 68 -0.70 -58.70 2.56
CA TRP A 68 -0.41 -58.62 4.00
C TRP A 68 -1.67 -58.84 4.85
N PRO A 69 -1.60 -59.49 6.03
CA PRO A 69 -0.41 -59.99 6.74
C PRO A 69 0.07 -61.35 6.26
N TRP A 70 1.41 -61.53 6.20
CA TRP A 70 2.04 -62.76 5.75
C TRP A 70 2.25 -63.78 6.86
N ASP A 71 2.49 -65.03 6.43
CA ASP A 71 2.93 -66.04 7.33
C ASP A 71 4.25 -65.70 8.01
N ARG A 72 4.34 -65.95 9.31
CA ARG A 72 5.53 -65.70 10.15
C ARG A 72 6.81 -66.31 9.59
N GLU A 73 6.71 -67.48 8.96
CA GLU A 73 7.84 -68.18 8.35
C GLU A 73 8.46 -67.39 7.16
N ILE A 74 7.64 -66.73 6.38
CA ILE A 74 8.12 -65.86 5.25
C ILE A 74 8.93 -64.70 5.80
N LEU A 75 8.40 -64.05 6.81
CA LEU A 75 9.06 -62.91 7.45
C LEU A 75 10.37 -63.32 8.10
N ALA A 76 10.37 -64.46 8.82
CA ALA A 76 11.55 -65.02 9.45
C ALA A 76 12.69 -65.27 8.45
N GLN A 77 12.34 -65.81 7.23
CA GLN A 77 13.35 -66.02 6.16
C GLN A 77 14.02 -64.75 5.69
N GLY A 78 13.28 -63.63 5.60
CA GLY A 78 13.86 -62.37 5.23
C GLY A 78 14.64 -61.73 6.36
N ILE A 79 14.08 -61.71 7.56
CA ILE A 79 14.71 -61.10 8.75
C ILE A 79 16.04 -61.77 9.07
N SER A 80 16.12 -63.09 9.02
CA SER A 80 17.37 -63.82 9.30
C SER A 80 18.52 -63.47 8.36
N LYS A 81 18.26 -62.89 7.17
CA LYS A 81 19.29 -62.39 6.21
C LYS A 81 19.76 -60.96 6.48
N LEU A 82 19.20 -60.32 7.48
CA LEU A 82 19.60 -58.99 7.94
C LEU A 82 20.58 -59.06 9.12
N ASP A 83 21.09 -60.24 9.45
CA ASP A 83 21.98 -60.53 10.60
C ASP A 83 23.29 -59.72 10.59
N GLN A 84 23.74 -59.27 9.41
CA GLN A 84 24.93 -58.45 9.29
C GLN A 84 24.65 -56.95 9.50
N ALA A 85 23.39 -56.55 9.59
CA ALA A 85 23.01 -55.14 9.85
C ALA A 85 23.49 -54.75 11.27
N ASP A 86 23.91 -53.49 11.42
CA ASP A 86 24.20 -52.92 12.72
C ASP A 86 22.92 -52.88 13.58
N ILE A 87 21.86 -52.39 12.99
CA ILE A 87 20.54 -52.29 13.61
C ILE A 87 19.44 -52.56 12.60
N VAL A 88 18.39 -53.27 13.03
CA VAL A 88 17.15 -53.45 12.28
C VAL A 88 15.97 -52.80 13.02
N LEU A 89 15.38 -51.76 12.42
CA LEU A 89 14.16 -51.11 12.91
C LEU A 89 12.95 -51.74 12.22
N MET A 90 12.02 -52.30 12.98
CA MET A 90 10.82 -52.95 12.43
C MET A 90 9.61 -52.01 12.61
N ASP A 91 9.20 -51.35 11.50
CA ASP A 91 7.98 -50.54 11.44
C ASP A 91 6.80 -51.43 11.02
N MET A 92 6.53 -52.40 11.86
CA MET A 92 5.41 -53.31 11.73
C MET A 92 5.08 -53.92 13.11
N ILE A 93 3.83 -54.33 13.29
CA ILE A 93 3.35 -54.84 14.56
C ILE A 93 2.71 -56.22 14.37
N PHE A 94 2.99 -57.09 15.30
CA PHE A 94 2.47 -58.46 15.38
C PHE A 94 1.66 -58.59 16.67
N SER A 95 0.50 -57.93 16.73
CA SER A 95 -0.34 -57.87 17.93
C SER A 95 -1.21 -59.11 18.12
N GLU A 96 -1.49 -59.86 17.05
CA GLU A 96 -2.32 -61.03 17.09
C GLU A 96 -1.48 -62.30 17.07
N PRO A 97 -1.67 -63.27 18.06
CA PRO A 97 -0.98 -64.50 18.05
C PRO A 97 -1.48 -65.42 16.92
N THR A 98 -0.56 -66.19 16.34
CA THR A 98 -0.87 -67.25 15.36
C THR A 98 -0.71 -68.65 16.04
N THR A 99 0.06 -69.56 15.46
CA THR A 99 0.42 -70.81 16.19
C THR A 99 1.71 -70.58 16.95
N LYS A 100 1.82 -71.14 18.13
CA LYS A 100 3.03 -71.02 18.98
C LYS A 100 4.31 -71.30 18.20
N LYS A 101 4.28 -72.32 17.29
CA LYS A 101 5.43 -72.69 16.47
C LYS A 101 5.84 -71.56 15.52
N LYS A 102 4.89 -70.94 14.81
CA LYS A 102 5.16 -69.88 13.85
C LYS A 102 5.62 -68.59 14.54
N ASP A 103 4.97 -68.27 15.67
CA ASP A 103 5.37 -67.08 16.45
C ASP A 103 6.79 -67.26 17.02
N MET A 104 7.17 -68.47 17.47
CA MET A 104 8.55 -68.71 17.88
C MET A 104 9.56 -68.67 16.75
N VAL A 105 9.23 -69.15 15.52
CA VAL A 105 10.12 -69.08 14.36
C VAL A 105 10.42 -67.65 14.03
N LEU A 106 9.44 -66.74 14.11
CA LEU A 106 9.65 -65.32 13.92
C LEU A 106 10.52 -64.73 15.04
N ALA A 107 10.20 -65.01 16.28
CA ALA A 107 10.94 -64.58 17.47
C ALA A 107 12.42 -65.00 17.39
N ASP A 108 12.67 -66.31 17.09
CA ASP A 108 14.04 -66.83 16.93
C ASP A 108 14.81 -66.13 15.82
N SER A 109 14.15 -65.78 14.70
CA SER A 109 14.82 -65.02 13.62
C SER A 109 15.19 -63.58 14.01
N ILE A 110 14.36 -62.92 14.81
CA ILE A 110 14.66 -61.57 15.35
C ILE A 110 15.82 -61.66 16.35
N ALA A 111 15.85 -62.68 17.18
CA ALA A 111 16.94 -62.92 18.14
C ALA A 111 18.31 -63.17 17.49
N THR A 112 18.39 -63.51 16.19
CA THR A 112 19.67 -63.59 15.45
C THR A 112 20.26 -62.24 15.03
N LEU A 113 19.51 -61.12 15.09
CA LEU A 113 19.97 -59.83 14.74
C LEU A 113 20.92 -59.27 15.80
N ASN A 114 21.94 -58.50 15.39
CA ASN A 114 22.86 -57.83 16.31
C ASN A 114 22.12 -56.92 17.27
N ASN A 115 21.30 -55.97 16.68
CA ASN A 115 20.39 -55.12 17.42
C ASN A 115 19.08 -55.00 16.67
N SER A 116 17.98 -55.03 17.38
CA SER A 116 16.64 -54.89 16.80
C SER A 116 15.78 -53.99 17.64
N VAL A 117 15.00 -53.15 16.97
CA VAL A 117 14.01 -52.26 17.60
C VAL A 117 12.64 -52.62 17.07
N CYS A 118 11.78 -53.09 17.96
CA CYS A 118 10.38 -53.37 17.63
C CYS A 118 9.50 -52.14 17.81
N GLY A 119 8.65 -51.89 16.83
CA GLY A 119 7.70 -50.79 16.87
C GLY A 119 6.50 -51.09 17.78
N PHE A 120 6.01 -50.04 18.41
CA PHE A 120 4.68 -50.01 19.04
C PHE A 120 4.01 -48.65 18.75
N PHE A 121 2.68 -48.61 18.88
CA PHE A 121 2.00 -47.32 18.78
C PHE A 121 1.02 -47.07 19.92
N LEU A 122 0.81 -45.78 20.21
CA LEU A 122 -0.10 -45.35 21.24
C LEU A 122 -1.54 -45.34 20.73
N ARG A 123 -2.48 -45.81 21.58
CA ARG A 123 -3.92 -45.76 21.31
C ARG A 123 -4.64 -44.97 22.38
N GLN A 124 -5.56 -44.14 21.98
CA GLN A 124 -6.52 -43.49 22.87
C GLN A 124 -7.80 -44.33 22.93
N ASN A 125 -8.38 -44.45 24.13
CA ASN A 125 -9.68 -45.15 24.35
C ASN A 125 -9.71 -46.62 23.90
N ALA A 126 -8.61 -47.35 24.01
CA ALA A 126 -8.61 -48.78 23.69
C ALA A 126 -9.28 -49.64 24.79
N THR A 127 -10.07 -50.62 24.37
CA THR A 127 -10.79 -51.51 25.29
C THR A 127 -9.88 -52.57 25.89
N GLN A 128 -8.77 -52.92 25.24
CA GLN A 128 -7.82 -53.93 25.68
C GLN A 128 -6.50 -53.28 26.08
N LYS A 129 -6.06 -53.49 27.31
CA LYS A 129 -4.76 -53.03 27.81
C LYS A 129 -3.69 -54.08 27.51
N ILE A 130 -2.44 -53.63 27.39
CA ILE A 130 -1.28 -54.53 27.31
C ILE A 130 -1.15 -55.30 28.62
N THR A 131 -0.53 -56.46 28.55
CA THR A 131 -0.33 -57.34 29.73
C THR A 131 0.82 -56.82 30.60
N GLN A 132 0.82 -57.14 31.89
CA GLN A 132 1.90 -56.74 32.79
C GLN A 132 3.27 -57.29 32.33
N ALA A 133 3.31 -58.43 31.65
CA ALA A 133 4.54 -58.96 31.09
C ALA A 133 5.07 -58.10 29.93
N GLN A 134 4.17 -57.60 29.07
CA GLN A 134 4.54 -56.65 27.99
C GLN A 134 4.99 -55.31 28.56
N GLU A 135 4.33 -54.80 29.60
CA GLU A 135 4.75 -53.57 30.30
C GLU A 135 6.15 -53.68 30.88
N ASN A 136 6.47 -54.83 31.51
CA ASN A 136 7.79 -55.07 32.08
C ASN A 136 8.89 -55.02 30.98
N VAL A 137 8.68 -55.66 29.84
CA VAL A 137 9.64 -55.66 28.73
C VAL A 137 9.73 -54.24 28.11
N LEU A 138 8.59 -53.51 27.99
CA LEU A 138 8.59 -52.15 27.46
C LEU A 138 9.37 -51.19 28.35
N SER A 139 9.30 -51.37 29.68
CA SER A 139 9.97 -50.47 30.65
C SER A 139 11.48 -50.37 30.44
N ASP A 140 12.12 -51.45 29.95
CA ASP A 140 13.56 -51.45 29.64
C ASP A 140 13.94 -50.48 28.53
N SER A 141 12.97 -50.06 27.72
CA SER A 141 13.15 -49.09 26.64
C SER A 141 12.91 -47.64 27.07
N SER A 142 12.60 -47.38 28.34
CA SER A 142 12.29 -46.04 28.84
C SER A 142 13.48 -45.06 28.78
N LEU A 143 13.17 -43.77 28.79
CA LEU A 143 14.15 -42.68 28.78
C LEU A 143 14.29 -42.03 30.16
N ASP A 144 14.71 -42.82 31.17
CA ASP A 144 14.78 -42.39 32.58
C ASP A 144 15.65 -41.16 32.79
N LEU A 145 16.81 -41.07 32.13
CA LEU A 145 17.69 -39.92 32.21
C LEU A 145 17.03 -38.67 31.65
N LEU A 146 16.42 -38.74 30.47
CA LEU A 146 15.72 -37.60 29.88
C LEU A 146 14.51 -37.19 30.72
N GLN A 147 13.75 -38.18 31.23
CA GLN A 147 12.58 -37.93 32.07
C GLN A 147 12.96 -37.21 33.39
N SER A 148 14.03 -37.62 34.03
CA SER A 148 14.52 -36.93 35.24
C SER A 148 14.97 -35.49 34.99
N GLN A 149 15.56 -35.23 33.83
CA GLN A 149 15.99 -33.88 33.44
C GLN A 149 14.83 -32.97 33.00
N ILE A 150 13.76 -33.51 32.44
CA ILE A 150 12.57 -32.76 32.03
C ILE A 150 11.93 -32.07 33.23
N ALA A 151 11.90 -32.68 34.40
CA ALA A 151 11.38 -32.11 35.64
C ALA A 151 12.13 -30.78 36.02
N SER A 152 13.41 -30.69 35.66
CA SER A 152 14.26 -29.52 35.96
C SER A 152 14.08 -28.35 35.01
N PHE A 153 13.68 -28.58 33.74
CA PHE A 153 13.63 -27.54 32.69
C PHE A 153 12.21 -27.20 32.22
N GLY A 154 11.16 -27.74 32.87
CA GLY A 154 9.77 -27.65 32.44
C GLY A 154 9.37 -28.75 31.44
N ASN A 155 8.14 -29.20 31.49
CA ASN A 155 7.64 -30.33 30.70
C ASN A 155 7.28 -29.92 29.27
N PRO A 156 7.94 -30.43 28.22
CA PRO A 156 7.34 -30.46 26.90
C PRO A 156 6.02 -31.25 26.96
N LYS A 157 5.06 -30.79 26.19
CA LYS A 157 3.76 -31.46 26.03
C LYS A 157 3.91 -32.63 25.04
N PHE A 158 4.69 -33.66 25.40
CA PHE A 158 4.85 -34.83 24.55
C PHE A 158 3.50 -35.49 24.24
N VAL A 159 3.43 -36.19 23.12
CA VAL A 159 2.27 -37.01 22.78
C VAL A 159 2.10 -38.07 23.89
N SER A 160 0.88 -38.19 24.37
CA SER A 160 0.53 -39.16 25.40
C SER A 160 -0.75 -39.90 25.04
N ALA A 161 -0.86 -41.18 25.50
CA ALA A 161 -2.08 -41.95 25.40
C ALA A 161 -2.21 -42.92 26.59
N ASP A 162 -3.44 -43.39 26.77
CA ASP A 162 -3.79 -44.25 27.92
C ASP A 162 -3.47 -45.72 27.67
N ASN A 163 -3.17 -46.10 26.44
CA ASN A 163 -2.87 -47.47 26.05
C ASN A 163 -1.89 -47.55 24.87
N ALA A 164 -1.28 -48.72 24.71
CA ALA A 164 -0.38 -49.01 23.60
C ALA A 164 -0.80 -50.30 22.91
N GLU A 165 -0.56 -50.41 21.62
CA GLU A 165 -0.62 -51.66 20.87
C GLU A 165 0.80 -52.14 20.61
N MET A 166 1.07 -53.40 20.97
CA MET A 166 2.40 -54.01 21.00
C MET A 166 2.43 -55.34 20.32
N ASN A 167 3.64 -55.79 20.02
CA ASN A 167 3.89 -57.14 19.57
C ASN A 167 3.50 -58.17 20.63
N ILE A 168 3.16 -59.39 20.19
CA ILE A 168 2.99 -60.54 21.08
C ILE A 168 4.26 -60.76 21.90
N LEU A 169 4.13 -61.31 23.13
CA LEU A 169 5.23 -61.36 24.07
C LEU A 169 6.48 -62.10 23.53
N PRO A 170 6.40 -63.24 22.80
CA PRO A 170 7.60 -63.91 22.26
C PRO A 170 8.39 -63.04 21.28
N VAL A 171 7.70 -62.25 20.44
CA VAL A 171 8.34 -61.36 19.52
C VAL A 171 8.94 -60.18 20.27
N LEU A 172 8.21 -59.58 21.23
CA LEU A 172 8.66 -58.49 22.04
C LEU A 172 9.93 -58.81 22.86
N GLU A 173 9.98 -59.98 23.49
CA GLU A 173 11.14 -60.49 24.26
C GLU A 173 12.38 -60.76 23.38
N SER A 174 12.17 -60.99 22.07
CA SER A 174 13.27 -61.22 21.12
C SER A 174 13.86 -59.93 20.55
N CYS A 175 13.18 -58.79 20.73
CA CYS A 175 13.70 -57.48 20.31
C CYS A 175 14.67 -56.94 21.35
N SER A 176 15.76 -56.31 20.90
CA SER A 176 16.73 -55.67 21.81
C SER A 176 16.08 -54.52 22.60
N MET A 177 15.23 -53.72 21.93
CA MET A 177 14.51 -52.60 22.52
C MET A 177 13.20 -52.32 21.76
N SER A 178 12.36 -51.45 22.34
CA SER A 178 11.12 -50.99 21.71
C SER A 178 11.15 -49.49 21.44
N GLY A 179 10.47 -49.02 20.37
CA GLY A 179 10.34 -47.61 20.04
C GLY A 179 8.97 -47.28 19.45
N SER A 180 8.43 -46.12 19.75
CA SER A 180 7.12 -45.72 19.26
C SER A 180 7.19 -45.19 17.81
N PHE A 181 6.25 -45.62 16.97
CA PHE A 181 6.04 -44.99 15.65
C PHE A 181 4.80 -44.11 15.61
N SER A 182 4.27 -43.73 16.78
CA SER A 182 3.17 -42.76 16.85
C SER A 182 3.63 -41.40 16.40
N THR A 183 2.90 -40.79 15.45
CA THR A 183 3.13 -39.44 14.92
C THR A 183 1.89 -38.60 15.12
N LEU A 184 2.03 -37.28 14.97
CA LEU A 184 0.92 -36.31 14.95
C LEU A 184 0.91 -35.57 13.63
N ARG A 185 -0.31 -35.33 13.14
CA ARG A 185 -0.55 -34.43 12.00
C ARG A 185 -0.64 -32.98 12.49
N GLU A 186 -0.14 -32.04 11.69
CA GLU A 186 -0.30 -30.62 11.94
C GLU A 186 -1.73 -30.16 11.62
N SER A 187 -2.06 -28.89 11.83
CA SER A 187 -3.43 -28.37 11.67
C SER A 187 -3.99 -28.52 10.25
N ASP A 188 -3.12 -28.51 9.24
CA ASP A 188 -3.49 -28.72 7.83
C ASP A 188 -3.43 -30.20 7.40
N HIS A 189 -3.33 -31.14 8.37
CA HIS A 189 -3.27 -32.60 8.21
C HIS A 189 -2.00 -33.14 7.55
N LEU A 190 -0.98 -32.31 7.28
CA LEU A 190 0.32 -32.78 6.81
C LEU A 190 1.25 -33.13 7.99
N MET A 191 2.20 -33.98 7.70
CA MET A 191 3.28 -34.37 8.65
C MET A 191 4.57 -33.66 8.20
N ARG A 192 5.07 -32.72 9.03
CA ARG A 192 6.36 -32.06 8.82
C ARG A 192 7.34 -32.28 9.94
N SER A 193 6.86 -32.88 11.01
CA SER A 193 7.60 -32.97 12.25
C SER A 193 7.59 -34.42 12.77
N TYR A 194 8.67 -34.81 13.44
CA TYR A 194 8.89 -36.13 13.98
C TYR A 194 9.05 -36.06 15.49
N PRO A 195 8.31 -36.90 16.30
CA PRO A 195 8.44 -36.92 17.75
C PRO A 195 9.76 -37.59 18.15
N ILE A 196 10.46 -37.03 19.12
CA ILE A 196 11.65 -37.68 19.67
C ILE A 196 11.26 -38.72 20.71
N ALA A 197 10.15 -38.48 21.43
CA ALA A 197 9.65 -39.38 22.49
C ALA A 197 8.14 -39.19 22.67
N VAL A 198 7.53 -40.15 23.36
CA VAL A 198 6.11 -40.19 23.71
C VAL A 198 5.94 -40.62 25.18
N TYR A 199 4.86 -40.17 25.84
CA TYR A 199 4.48 -40.58 27.19
C TYR A 199 3.47 -41.73 27.13
N TYR A 200 3.77 -42.80 27.88
CA TYR A 200 2.85 -43.84 28.17
C TYR A 200 3.03 -44.28 29.66
N ASP A 201 1.96 -44.43 30.39
CA ASP A 201 1.91 -44.81 31.82
C ASP A 201 2.96 -44.09 32.69
N ASN A 202 3.02 -42.74 32.58
CA ASN A 202 3.97 -41.87 33.26
C ASN A 202 5.45 -42.13 32.97
N MET A 203 5.77 -42.96 31.98
CA MET A 203 7.13 -43.16 31.48
C MET A 203 7.31 -42.57 30.10
N LEU A 204 8.52 -42.11 29.81
CA LEU A 204 8.89 -41.50 28.53
C LEU A 204 9.60 -42.55 27.67
N PHE A 205 9.07 -42.82 26.50
CA PHE A 205 9.62 -43.79 25.53
C PHE A 205 10.12 -43.10 24.29
N PRO A 206 11.23 -43.49 23.68
CA PRO A 206 11.73 -42.96 22.44
C PRO A 206 10.84 -43.32 21.25
N SER A 207 10.83 -42.48 20.20
CA SER A 207 10.32 -42.89 18.90
C SER A 207 11.22 -43.98 18.29
N LEU A 208 10.68 -44.74 17.31
CA LEU A 208 11.41 -45.84 16.66
C LEU A 208 12.77 -45.41 16.11
N GLY A 209 12.82 -44.28 15.37
CA GLY A 209 14.07 -43.75 14.84
C GLY A 209 15.03 -43.24 15.92
N MET A 210 14.52 -42.67 17.01
CA MET A 210 15.35 -42.23 18.13
C MET A 210 15.94 -43.40 18.92
N GLN A 211 15.17 -44.45 19.09
CA GLN A 211 15.67 -45.69 19.73
C GLN A 211 16.76 -46.35 18.88
N GLY A 212 16.56 -46.40 17.55
CA GLY A 212 17.61 -46.87 16.65
C GLY A 212 18.91 -46.08 16.77
N LEU A 213 18.81 -44.75 16.88
CA LEU A 213 19.98 -43.94 17.09
C LEU A 213 20.66 -44.12 18.45
N ARG A 214 19.86 -44.40 19.53
CA ARG A 214 20.44 -44.74 20.84
C ARG A 214 21.35 -45.97 20.74
N LEU A 215 20.86 -47.00 20.09
CA LEU A 215 21.62 -48.24 19.89
C LEU A 215 22.81 -48.03 18.93
N ALA A 216 22.59 -47.35 17.76
CA ALA A 216 23.64 -47.13 16.76
C ALA A 216 24.80 -46.30 17.28
N LEU A 217 24.54 -45.36 18.20
CA LEU A 217 25.54 -44.47 18.75
C LEU A 217 26.07 -44.96 20.13
N ASP A 218 25.43 -45.94 20.71
CA ASP A 218 25.67 -46.38 22.10
C ASP A 218 25.67 -45.21 23.08
N GLN A 219 24.66 -44.34 22.97
CA GLN A 219 24.54 -43.10 23.72
C GLN A 219 23.11 -42.81 24.16
N ASP A 220 22.96 -42.32 25.39
CA ASP A 220 21.67 -41.88 25.89
C ASP A 220 21.32 -40.48 25.47
N ILE A 221 20.00 -40.20 25.43
CA ILE A 221 19.43 -38.90 25.14
C ILE A 221 19.51 -38.04 26.39
N LYS A 222 20.08 -36.84 26.28
CA LYS A 222 20.20 -35.85 27.37
C LYS A 222 19.51 -34.55 27.02
N ARG A 223 18.84 -33.95 28.00
CA ARG A 223 18.31 -32.60 27.86
C ARG A 223 19.43 -31.59 28.06
N VAL A 224 19.55 -30.66 27.14
CA VAL A 224 20.54 -29.58 27.19
C VAL A 224 19.92 -28.28 27.72
N ASP A 225 18.75 -27.94 27.20
CA ASP A 225 17.95 -26.80 27.60
C ASP A 225 16.46 -27.02 27.16
N PRO A 226 15.52 -26.06 27.42
CA PRO A 226 14.10 -26.24 27.09
C PRO A 226 13.80 -26.64 25.64
N LEU A 227 14.66 -26.24 24.70
CA LEU A 227 14.44 -26.39 23.25
C LEU A 227 15.46 -27.38 22.62
N HIS A 228 16.36 -28.00 23.40
CA HIS A 228 17.38 -28.86 22.84
C HIS A 228 17.57 -30.12 23.63
N VAL A 229 17.73 -31.21 22.92
CA VAL A 229 18.26 -32.49 23.43
C VAL A 229 19.55 -32.83 22.69
N SER A 230 20.37 -33.71 23.26
CA SER A 230 21.55 -34.22 22.60
C SER A 230 21.63 -35.72 22.69
N ILE A 231 22.22 -36.37 21.68
CA ILE A 231 22.60 -37.75 21.66
C ILE A 231 24.03 -37.81 21.13
N GLY A 232 24.97 -38.24 21.99
CA GLY A 232 26.39 -38.17 21.69
C GLY A 232 26.81 -36.72 21.30
N LYS A 233 27.40 -36.56 20.13
CA LYS A 233 27.82 -35.27 19.58
C LYS A 233 26.70 -34.46 18.89
N TYR A 234 25.55 -35.07 18.67
CA TYR A 234 24.46 -34.45 17.92
C TYR A 234 23.55 -33.65 18.83
N ARG A 235 23.30 -32.39 18.48
CA ARG A 235 22.32 -31.54 19.15
C ARG A 235 21.08 -31.43 18.27
N ILE A 236 19.92 -31.63 18.90
CA ILE A 236 18.63 -31.71 18.24
C ILE A 236 17.74 -30.59 18.79
N ASN A 237 17.28 -29.71 17.90
CA ASN A 237 16.28 -28.69 18.26
C ASN A 237 14.90 -29.35 18.32
N ILE A 238 14.19 -29.14 19.42
CA ILE A 238 12.83 -29.62 19.61
C ILE A 238 11.89 -28.44 19.88
N ASN A 239 10.65 -28.56 19.45
CA ASN A 239 9.60 -27.61 19.84
C ASN A 239 9.06 -27.94 21.25
N GLU A 240 8.09 -27.15 21.72
CA GLU A 240 7.45 -27.33 23.04
C GLU A 240 6.73 -28.67 23.21
N LYS A 241 6.43 -29.37 22.11
CA LYS A 241 5.79 -30.71 22.11
C LYS A 241 6.78 -31.86 21.95
N GLY A 242 8.08 -31.57 21.91
CA GLY A 242 9.13 -32.58 21.71
C GLY A 242 9.24 -33.08 20.27
N PHE A 243 8.87 -32.27 19.29
CA PHE A 243 8.98 -32.60 17.86
C PHE A 243 10.16 -31.94 17.22
N VAL A 244 10.76 -32.61 16.23
CA VAL A 244 11.81 -32.11 15.33
C VAL A 244 11.22 -31.90 13.95
N ARG A 245 11.45 -30.75 13.31
CA ARG A 245 11.05 -30.57 11.93
C ARG A 245 11.93 -31.36 10.99
N LEU A 246 11.30 -32.16 10.12
CA LEU A 246 11.99 -32.99 9.14
C LEU A 246 12.43 -32.18 7.93
N ASN A 247 13.59 -32.52 7.41
CA ASN A 247 14.09 -32.04 6.14
C ASN A 247 13.93 -33.16 5.11
N PHE A 248 12.88 -33.09 4.30
CA PHE A 248 12.51 -34.15 3.39
C PHE A 248 13.48 -34.27 2.22
N TYR A 249 13.67 -35.47 1.74
CA TYR A 249 14.45 -35.81 0.56
C TYR A 249 13.51 -36.04 -0.63
N GLN A 250 14.05 -35.94 -1.85
CA GLN A 250 13.28 -36.29 -3.05
C GLN A 250 12.86 -37.77 -3.01
N PRO A 251 11.64 -38.12 -3.42
CA PRO A 251 11.13 -39.51 -3.29
C PRO A 251 12.06 -40.61 -3.86
N ASP A 252 12.70 -40.34 -5.00
CA ASP A 252 13.58 -41.27 -5.68
C ASP A 252 15.00 -41.34 -5.08
N SER A 253 15.29 -40.60 -4.03
CA SER A 253 16.64 -40.53 -3.46
C SER A 253 16.87 -41.53 -2.31
N TYR A 254 15.84 -42.16 -1.78
CA TYR A 254 15.94 -43.12 -0.71
C TYR A 254 16.60 -44.40 -1.19
N ASN A 255 17.49 -45.00 -0.33
CA ASN A 255 18.13 -46.28 -0.63
C ASN A 255 17.18 -47.40 -0.26
N GLU A 256 16.39 -47.86 -1.21
CA GLU A 256 15.34 -48.87 -1.05
C GLU A 256 15.72 -50.22 -1.68
N VAL A 257 15.36 -51.28 -1.00
CA VAL A 257 15.58 -52.67 -1.44
C VAL A 257 14.28 -53.46 -1.21
N SER A 258 13.85 -54.23 -2.21
CA SER A 258 12.68 -55.11 -2.07
C SER A 258 12.92 -56.23 -1.06
N PHE A 259 11.95 -56.44 -0.15
CA PHE A 259 11.99 -57.59 0.78
C PHE A 259 12.06 -58.94 0.03
N LEU A 260 11.40 -59.04 -1.13
CA LEU A 260 11.47 -60.22 -1.98
C LEU A 260 12.92 -60.54 -2.42
N ASP A 261 13.67 -59.51 -2.80
CA ASP A 261 15.06 -59.70 -3.26
C ASP A 261 15.98 -60.09 -2.12
N VAL A 262 15.69 -59.64 -0.88
CA VAL A 262 16.38 -60.12 0.34
C VAL A 262 16.08 -61.62 0.58
N VAL A 263 14.80 -62.02 0.58
CA VAL A 263 14.41 -63.44 0.80
C VAL A 263 15.01 -64.34 -0.27
N GLN A 264 15.01 -63.91 -1.55
CA GLN A 264 15.58 -64.69 -2.64
C GLN A 264 17.12 -64.71 -2.67
N GLY A 265 17.79 -63.94 -1.80
CA GLY A 265 19.25 -63.88 -1.73
C GLY A 265 19.88 -63.11 -2.92
N LYS A 266 19.11 -62.33 -3.67
CA LYS A 266 19.64 -61.45 -4.68
C LYS A 266 20.44 -60.30 -4.06
N VAL A 267 20.02 -59.85 -2.88
CA VAL A 267 20.79 -58.95 -2.02
C VAL A 267 21.46 -59.79 -0.97
N LYS A 268 22.78 -59.77 -0.94
CA LYS A 268 23.57 -60.58 -0.01
C LYS A 268 23.60 -59.95 1.38
N PRO A 269 23.70 -60.75 2.46
CA PRO A 269 23.77 -60.23 3.83
C PRO A 269 24.88 -59.18 4.05
N GLU A 270 26.03 -59.34 3.37
CA GLU A 270 27.16 -58.41 3.45
C GLU A 270 26.83 -56.99 2.99
N TYR A 271 25.79 -56.83 2.17
CA TYR A 271 25.28 -55.51 1.77
C TYR A 271 24.78 -54.71 2.98
N PHE A 272 24.24 -55.37 3.97
CA PHE A 272 23.67 -54.72 5.16
C PHE A 272 24.72 -54.46 6.25
N LYS A 273 25.96 -54.93 6.06
CA LYS A 273 27.02 -54.73 7.04
C LYS A 273 27.24 -53.25 7.38
N ASP A 274 27.31 -52.99 8.70
CA ASP A 274 27.49 -51.66 9.28
C ASP A 274 26.39 -50.65 8.86
N LYS A 275 25.19 -51.14 8.53
CA LYS A 275 24.05 -50.29 8.11
C LYS A 275 22.89 -50.34 9.10
N ILE A 276 22.14 -49.24 9.13
CA ILE A 276 20.85 -49.13 9.79
C ILE A 276 19.80 -49.56 8.80
N VAL A 277 19.12 -50.64 9.04
CA VAL A 277 18.05 -51.16 8.20
C VAL A 277 16.70 -50.78 8.80
N ILE A 278 15.82 -50.27 7.98
CA ILE A 278 14.41 -50.04 8.34
C ILE A 278 13.60 -50.99 7.51
N LEU A 279 12.86 -51.87 8.21
CA LEU A 279 11.94 -52.83 7.59
C LEU A 279 10.51 -52.32 7.74
N GLY A 280 9.79 -52.13 6.64
CA GLY A 280 8.44 -51.63 6.68
C GLY A 280 7.63 -51.95 5.42
N ILE A 281 6.35 -51.55 5.42
CA ILE A 281 5.38 -51.93 4.39
C ILE A 281 5.13 -50.71 3.49
N THR A 282 5.26 -50.90 2.16
CA THR A 282 4.94 -49.89 1.15
C THR A 282 3.79 -50.30 0.23
N GLU A 283 3.09 -51.40 0.54
CA GLU A 283 1.92 -51.79 -0.24
C GLU A 283 0.75 -50.82 0.00
N VAL A 284 0.11 -50.40 -1.09
CA VAL A 284 -1.10 -49.56 -1.06
C VAL A 284 -2.27 -50.37 -0.49
N GLY A 285 -2.72 -50.05 0.72
CA GLY A 285 -3.83 -50.69 1.40
C GLY A 285 -3.44 -51.47 2.66
N ALA A 286 -2.14 -51.78 2.87
CA ALA A 286 -1.60 -52.36 4.10
C ALA A 286 -0.59 -51.41 4.79
N GLY A 287 0.06 -50.53 4.02
CA GLY A 287 1.02 -49.54 4.53
C GLY A 287 0.36 -48.27 5.08
N ASP A 288 0.94 -47.74 6.16
CA ASP A 288 0.57 -46.40 6.65
C ASP A 288 1.11 -45.32 5.70
N VAL A 289 0.22 -44.50 5.18
CA VAL A 289 0.57 -43.38 4.27
C VAL A 289 0.41 -42.05 4.99
N ALA A 290 1.51 -41.37 5.12
CA ALA A 290 1.59 -40.03 5.65
C ALA A 290 1.48 -39.00 4.51
N ALA A 291 0.60 -38.02 4.67
CA ALA A 291 0.60 -36.83 3.82
C ALA A 291 1.73 -35.90 4.28
N THR A 292 2.66 -35.57 3.39
CA THR A 292 3.82 -34.73 3.68
C THR A 292 3.91 -33.56 2.67
N PRO A 293 4.76 -32.56 2.90
CA PRO A 293 5.03 -31.52 1.91
C PRO A 293 5.51 -32.05 0.54
N MET A 294 6.17 -33.21 0.53
CA MET A 294 6.65 -33.87 -0.69
C MET A 294 5.61 -34.81 -1.33
N GLY A 295 4.36 -34.74 -0.87
CA GLY A 295 3.29 -35.63 -1.30
C GLY A 295 3.07 -36.81 -0.33
N ALA A 296 2.42 -37.87 -0.82
CA ALA A 296 2.16 -39.07 -0.05
C ALA A 296 3.47 -39.88 0.17
N MET A 297 3.79 -40.17 1.39
CA MET A 297 4.99 -40.95 1.81
C MET A 297 4.60 -42.06 2.73
N PHE A 298 5.25 -43.24 2.62
CA PHE A 298 5.03 -44.33 3.57
C PHE A 298 5.63 -43.99 4.93
N GLY A 299 4.93 -44.40 6.01
CA GLY A 299 5.32 -44.12 7.40
C GLY A 299 6.77 -44.48 7.73
N PRO A 300 7.28 -45.67 7.33
CA PRO A 300 8.68 -46.04 7.56
C PRO A 300 9.72 -45.04 7.04
N LEU A 301 9.42 -44.32 5.96
CA LEU A 301 10.33 -43.31 5.42
C LEU A 301 10.44 -42.04 6.28
N LEU A 302 9.50 -41.81 7.22
CA LEU A 302 9.65 -40.76 8.22
C LEU A 302 10.78 -41.06 9.20
N HIS A 303 10.87 -42.33 9.63
CA HIS A 303 11.97 -42.78 10.48
C HIS A 303 13.31 -42.68 9.75
N TYR A 304 13.33 -43.13 8.47
CA TYR A 304 14.48 -42.99 7.60
C TYR A 304 14.93 -41.50 7.49
N THR A 305 13.98 -40.63 7.18
CA THR A 305 14.26 -39.18 7.01
C THR A 305 14.83 -38.57 8.29
N PHE A 306 14.25 -38.89 9.47
CA PHE A 306 14.73 -38.39 10.75
C PHE A 306 16.17 -38.86 11.05
N ILE A 307 16.44 -40.15 10.95
CA ILE A 307 17.76 -40.72 11.19
C ILE A 307 18.80 -40.12 10.24
N SER A 308 18.45 -40.05 8.95
CA SER A 308 19.30 -39.49 7.92
C SER A 308 19.60 -38.02 8.16
N ASN A 309 18.57 -37.20 8.51
CA ASN A 309 18.76 -35.80 8.83
C ASN A 309 19.77 -35.58 9.97
N LEU A 310 19.70 -36.41 11.00
CA LEU A 310 20.63 -36.30 12.12
C LEU A 310 22.05 -36.70 11.73
N LEU A 311 22.22 -37.86 11.12
CA LEU A 311 23.53 -38.41 10.79
C LEU A 311 24.29 -37.60 9.73
N SER A 312 23.56 -36.95 8.80
CA SER A 312 24.11 -36.08 7.74
C SER A 312 24.16 -34.60 8.11
N GLY A 313 23.70 -34.22 9.29
CA GLY A 313 23.65 -32.83 9.71
C GLY A 313 22.63 -31.98 8.92
N HIS A 314 21.55 -32.62 8.43
CA HIS A 314 20.51 -31.97 7.65
C HIS A 314 19.31 -31.53 8.48
N LEU A 315 19.35 -31.63 9.80
CA LEU A 315 18.27 -31.20 10.68
C LEU A 315 17.96 -29.72 10.48
N ILE A 316 16.68 -29.40 10.44
CA ILE A 316 16.20 -28.02 10.37
C ILE A 316 16.31 -27.36 11.74
N THR A 317 16.87 -26.14 11.74
CA THR A 317 16.93 -25.27 12.92
C THR A 317 15.91 -24.14 12.74
N GLU A 318 15.09 -23.90 13.75
CA GLU A 318 14.08 -22.84 13.79
C GLU A 318 14.39 -21.83 14.89
N PRO A 319 15.27 -20.84 14.68
CA PRO A 319 15.56 -19.85 15.70
C PRO A 319 14.33 -18.96 15.97
N PRO A 320 13.83 -18.87 17.21
CA PRO A 320 12.54 -18.24 17.51
C PRO A 320 12.51 -16.72 17.26
N TYR A 321 13.68 -16.10 17.08
CA TYR A 321 13.81 -14.66 16.88
C TYR A 321 13.84 -14.23 15.40
N ILE A 322 14.10 -15.14 14.44
CA ILE A 322 14.28 -14.74 13.03
C ILE A 322 12.97 -14.26 12.44
N THR A 323 11.89 -15.01 12.52
CA THR A 323 10.59 -14.60 11.97
C THR A 323 10.05 -13.31 12.59
N PRO A 324 10.08 -13.08 13.91
CA PRO A 324 9.74 -11.78 14.49
C PRO A 324 10.58 -10.61 13.96
N ILE A 325 11.88 -10.79 13.80
CA ILE A 325 12.77 -9.77 13.22
C ILE A 325 12.36 -9.46 11.76
N LEU A 326 12.06 -10.48 10.96
CA LEU A 326 11.59 -10.31 9.59
C LEU A 326 10.24 -9.57 9.54
N ILE A 327 9.31 -9.86 10.45
CA ILE A 327 8.03 -9.12 10.56
C ILE A 327 8.31 -7.63 10.84
N ILE A 328 9.16 -7.32 11.81
CA ILE A 328 9.51 -5.93 12.14
C ILE A 328 10.14 -5.24 10.92
N LEU A 329 11.10 -5.90 10.26
CA LEU A 329 11.75 -5.37 9.06
C LEU A 329 10.73 -5.07 7.95
N MET A 330 9.81 -5.99 7.69
CA MET A 330 8.81 -5.87 6.64
C MET A 330 7.73 -4.83 6.94
N VAL A 331 7.43 -4.54 8.21
CA VAL A 331 6.55 -3.42 8.59
C VAL A 331 7.27 -2.07 8.41
N LEU A 332 8.56 -2.00 8.72
CA LEU A 332 9.31 -0.74 8.68
C LEU A 332 9.81 -0.37 7.27
N LEU A 333 10.08 -1.35 6.41
CA LEU A 333 10.62 -1.14 5.06
C LEU A 333 9.78 -0.17 4.23
N PRO A 334 8.45 -0.34 4.06
CA PRO A 334 7.62 0.59 3.29
C PRO A 334 7.62 2.01 3.88
N PHE A 335 7.69 2.13 5.21
CA PHE A 335 7.75 3.45 5.85
C PHE A 335 9.09 4.16 5.58
N ILE A 336 10.20 3.44 5.63
CA ILE A 336 11.52 4.00 5.31
C ILE A 336 11.54 4.46 3.86
N LEU A 337 11.05 3.64 2.92
CA LEU A 337 10.98 3.98 1.51
C LEU A 337 10.02 5.13 1.22
N PHE A 338 8.92 5.23 1.96
CA PHE A 338 8.02 6.39 1.91
C PHE A 338 8.73 7.71 2.27
N LEU A 339 9.67 7.69 3.22
CA LEU A 339 10.45 8.89 3.58
C LEU A 339 11.48 9.28 2.50
N LEU A 340 11.97 8.30 1.74
CA LEU A 340 13.06 8.49 0.76
C LEU A 340 12.54 8.74 -0.66
N ILE A 341 11.45 8.10 -1.06
CA ILE A 341 10.94 8.09 -2.44
C ILE A 341 9.61 8.82 -2.51
N LYS A 342 9.57 9.95 -3.22
CA LYS A 342 8.36 10.79 -3.35
C LYS A 342 7.32 10.23 -4.32
N LYS A 343 7.75 9.61 -5.44
CA LYS A 343 6.85 9.09 -6.47
C LYS A 343 6.28 7.73 -6.03
N VAL A 344 4.96 7.61 -5.93
CA VAL A 344 4.25 6.38 -5.50
C VAL A 344 4.66 5.16 -6.32
N VAL A 345 4.65 5.26 -7.65
CA VAL A 345 5.00 4.12 -8.54
C VAL A 345 6.41 3.61 -8.26
N ASN A 346 7.39 4.51 -8.16
CA ASN A 346 8.78 4.11 -7.90
C ASN A 346 8.92 3.47 -6.52
N ARG A 347 8.19 3.98 -5.52
CA ARG A 347 8.20 3.45 -4.16
C ARG A 347 7.66 2.02 -4.11
N VAL A 348 6.48 1.78 -4.71
CA VAL A 348 5.87 0.44 -4.76
C VAL A 348 6.78 -0.55 -5.50
N ILE A 349 7.41 -0.15 -6.58
CA ILE A 349 8.38 -1.01 -7.30
C ILE A 349 9.56 -1.37 -6.40
N VAL A 350 10.14 -0.39 -5.70
CA VAL A 350 11.29 -0.62 -4.80
C VAL A 350 10.87 -1.44 -3.58
N ASP A 351 9.64 -1.25 -3.05
CA ASP A 351 9.08 -2.07 -1.98
C ASP A 351 9.01 -3.54 -2.40
N ILE A 352 8.45 -3.83 -3.59
CA ILE A 352 8.35 -5.20 -4.12
C ILE A 352 9.75 -5.81 -4.31
N ILE A 353 10.68 -5.06 -4.90
CA ILE A 353 12.07 -5.53 -5.07
C ILE A 353 12.72 -5.81 -3.72
N GLY A 354 12.55 -4.93 -2.75
CA GLY A 354 13.07 -5.10 -1.39
C GLY A 354 12.52 -6.36 -0.72
N TYR A 355 11.22 -6.60 -0.81
CA TYR A 355 10.61 -7.84 -0.32
C TYR A 355 11.19 -9.08 -1.01
N LEU A 356 11.27 -9.07 -2.35
CA LEU A 356 11.81 -10.20 -3.12
C LEU A 356 13.26 -10.52 -2.76
N LEU A 357 14.09 -9.51 -2.53
CA LEU A 357 15.48 -9.72 -2.10
C LEU A 357 15.55 -10.37 -0.71
N VAL A 358 14.73 -9.92 0.24
CA VAL A 358 14.65 -10.55 1.57
C VAL A 358 14.13 -11.97 1.48
N TYR A 359 13.08 -12.22 0.68
CA TYR A 359 12.53 -13.54 0.45
C TYR A 359 13.58 -14.51 -0.12
N ILE A 360 14.27 -14.11 -1.20
CA ILE A 360 15.34 -14.93 -1.81
C ILE A 360 16.47 -15.18 -0.82
N PHE A 361 16.85 -14.18 -0.03
CA PHE A 361 17.89 -14.34 0.99
C PHE A 361 17.50 -15.34 2.09
N VAL A 362 16.26 -15.29 2.56
CA VAL A 362 15.73 -16.23 3.55
C VAL A 362 15.72 -17.65 2.98
N ARG A 363 15.29 -17.84 1.73
CA ARG A 363 15.34 -19.13 1.04
C ARG A 363 16.75 -19.66 0.85
N TYR A 364 17.68 -18.78 0.51
CA TYR A 364 19.11 -19.15 0.42
C TYR A 364 19.64 -19.66 1.75
N ILE A 365 19.32 -19.01 2.87
CA ILE A 365 19.75 -19.44 4.21
C ILE A 365 19.15 -20.80 4.57
N PHE A 366 17.91 -21.06 4.21
CA PHE A 366 17.29 -22.35 4.41
C PHE A 366 18.02 -23.46 3.63
N VAL A 367 18.24 -23.28 2.34
CA VAL A 367 18.90 -24.26 1.48
C VAL A 367 20.36 -24.51 1.91
N ALA A 368 21.10 -23.43 2.22
CA ALA A 368 22.52 -23.51 2.53
C ALA A 368 22.82 -24.00 3.97
N TYR A 369 21.99 -23.58 4.95
CA TYR A 369 22.30 -23.76 6.37
C TYR A 369 21.20 -24.52 7.15
N ASN A 370 20.12 -24.95 6.52
CA ASN A 370 18.95 -25.56 7.16
C ASN A 370 18.28 -24.67 8.22
N ILE A 371 18.42 -23.34 8.10
CA ILE A 371 17.79 -22.42 9.02
C ILE A 371 16.42 -22.05 8.43
N TYR A 372 15.37 -22.53 9.07
CA TYR A 372 14.00 -22.22 8.69
C TYR A 372 13.53 -20.93 9.34
N SER A 373 12.84 -20.14 8.57
CA SER A 373 12.05 -19.01 9.06
C SER A 373 10.76 -18.90 8.24
N ASP A 374 9.70 -18.58 8.92
CA ASP A 374 8.41 -18.37 8.27
C ASP A 374 8.47 -17.13 7.36
N ALA A 375 8.06 -17.25 6.10
CA ALA A 375 8.01 -16.15 5.15
C ALA A 375 6.59 -15.61 4.93
N PHE A 376 5.56 -16.30 5.36
CA PHE A 376 4.17 -15.92 5.16
C PHE A 376 3.79 -14.71 6.04
N TYR A 377 4.06 -14.77 7.36
CA TYR A 377 3.71 -13.65 8.25
C TYR A 377 4.45 -12.36 7.93
N PRO A 378 5.76 -12.36 7.59
CA PRO A 378 6.44 -11.19 7.04
C PRO A 378 5.80 -10.65 5.75
N LEU A 379 5.33 -11.52 4.85
CA LEU A 379 4.61 -11.12 3.63
C LEU A 379 3.30 -10.40 3.96
N VAL A 380 2.50 -10.97 4.84
CA VAL A 380 1.23 -10.36 5.29
C VAL A 380 1.49 -9.00 5.93
N ALA A 381 2.48 -8.91 6.81
CA ALA A 381 2.89 -7.67 7.47
C ALA A 381 3.34 -6.61 6.47
N PHE A 382 4.12 -7.00 5.45
CA PHE A 382 4.57 -6.14 4.37
C PHE A 382 3.41 -5.58 3.55
N ILE A 383 2.47 -6.44 3.11
CA ILE A 383 1.30 -6.03 2.32
C ILE A 383 0.44 -5.04 3.10
N LEU A 384 0.12 -5.37 4.37
CA LEU A 384 -0.69 -4.51 5.23
C LEU A 384 -0.03 -3.16 5.48
N SER A 385 1.29 -3.14 5.71
CA SER A 385 2.07 -1.93 5.91
C SER A 385 2.10 -1.05 4.66
N THR A 386 2.43 -1.63 3.49
CA THR A 386 2.49 -0.91 2.22
C THR A 386 1.14 -0.30 1.86
N VAL A 387 0.07 -1.09 1.90
CA VAL A 387 -1.29 -0.62 1.58
C VAL A 387 -1.72 0.50 2.55
N SER A 388 -1.48 0.33 3.85
CA SER A 388 -1.86 1.33 4.85
C SER A 388 -1.13 2.65 4.68
N ILE A 389 0.16 2.62 4.36
CA ILE A 389 0.96 3.82 4.10
C ILE A 389 0.45 4.55 2.85
N GLU A 390 0.19 3.82 1.75
CA GLU A 390 -0.26 4.43 0.50
C GLU A 390 -1.68 5.01 0.61
N VAL A 391 -2.61 4.29 1.24
CA VAL A 391 -3.97 4.80 1.50
C VAL A 391 -3.93 6.05 2.36
N MET A 392 -3.09 6.07 3.38
CA MET A 392 -2.95 7.23 4.24
C MET A 392 -2.32 8.42 3.51
N ALA A 393 -1.27 8.18 2.71
CA ALA A 393 -0.62 9.21 1.88
C ALA A 393 -1.62 9.82 0.90
N PHE A 394 -2.40 8.98 0.20
CA PHE A 394 -3.46 9.42 -0.70
C PHE A 394 -4.52 10.27 0.02
N THR A 395 -5.00 9.81 1.19
CA THR A 395 -6.02 10.53 1.97
C THR A 395 -5.55 11.90 2.43
N ILE A 396 -4.29 12.03 2.86
CA ILE A 396 -3.71 13.31 3.28
C ILE A 396 -3.58 14.25 2.09
N GLN A 397 -3.13 13.76 0.94
CA GLN A 397 -2.99 14.55 -0.28
C GLN A 397 -4.34 15.04 -0.80
N GLU A 398 -5.37 14.17 -0.79
CA GLU A 398 -6.72 14.53 -1.22
C GLU A 398 -7.35 15.60 -0.32
N LYS A 399 -7.20 15.49 1.00
CA LYS A 399 -7.68 16.52 1.93
C LYS A 399 -7.06 17.89 1.65
N GLY A 400 -5.76 17.95 1.34
CA GLY A 400 -5.08 19.19 0.95
C GLY A 400 -5.66 19.79 -0.34
N SER A 401 -5.86 18.98 -1.37
CA SER A 401 -6.44 19.42 -2.64
C SER A 401 -7.89 19.90 -2.49
N ARG A 402 -8.70 19.17 -1.71
CA ARG A 402 -10.10 19.57 -1.44
C ARG A 402 -10.17 20.90 -0.66
N PHE A 403 -9.27 21.11 0.28
CA PHE A 403 -9.23 22.39 1.03
C PHE A 403 -8.97 23.57 0.08
N ILE A 404 -7.97 23.46 -0.79
CA ILE A 404 -7.66 24.51 -1.80
C ILE A 404 -8.85 24.70 -2.74
N ARG A 405 -9.43 23.61 -3.24
CA ARG A 405 -10.61 23.68 -4.12
C ARG A 405 -11.77 24.41 -3.46
N ASN A 406 -12.12 24.07 -2.24
CA ASN A 406 -13.25 24.71 -1.54
C ASN A 406 -12.98 26.17 -1.18
N ALA A 407 -11.74 26.54 -0.87
CA ALA A 407 -11.39 27.93 -0.54
C ALA A 407 -11.45 28.87 -1.73
N PHE A 408 -11.14 28.39 -2.94
CA PHE A 408 -10.95 29.23 -4.12
C PHE A 408 -11.96 29.00 -5.25
N SER A 409 -12.80 27.97 -5.20
CA SER A 409 -13.79 27.65 -6.24
C SER A 409 -14.81 28.77 -6.50
N SER A 410 -15.02 29.65 -5.52
CA SER A 410 -15.94 30.78 -5.64
C SER A 410 -15.29 32.04 -6.24
N TYR A 411 -13.96 32.04 -6.43
CA TYR A 411 -13.19 33.23 -6.83
C TYR A 411 -12.37 33.03 -8.10
N LEU A 412 -12.11 31.76 -8.50
CA LEU A 412 -11.28 31.41 -9.65
C LEU A 412 -12.05 30.50 -10.63
N SER A 413 -11.70 30.61 -11.92
CA SER A 413 -12.15 29.67 -12.92
C SER A 413 -11.61 28.25 -12.64
N ALA A 414 -12.30 27.21 -13.13
CA ALA A 414 -11.88 25.83 -12.93
C ALA A 414 -10.43 25.55 -13.41
N ASP A 415 -10.05 26.12 -14.56
CA ASP A 415 -8.72 25.95 -15.15
C ASP A 415 -7.61 26.62 -14.31
N LEU A 416 -7.90 27.79 -13.75
CA LEU A 416 -6.97 28.48 -12.86
C LEU A 416 -6.82 27.75 -11.53
N LEU A 417 -7.91 27.21 -11.02
CA LEU A 417 -7.93 26.42 -9.80
C LEU A 417 -7.10 25.14 -9.94
N ASP A 418 -7.19 24.44 -11.07
CA ASP A 418 -6.39 23.23 -11.34
C ASP A 418 -4.89 23.55 -11.47
N LYS A 419 -4.52 24.69 -12.05
CA LYS A 419 -3.12 25.16 -12.07
C LYS A 419 -2.60 25.43 -10.66
N LEU A 420 -3.42 26.06 -9.81
CA LEU A 420 -3.08 26.36 -8.41
C LEU A 420 -2.91 25.09 -7.57
N ILE A 421 -3.78 24.07 -7.75
CA ILE A 421 -3.67 22.79 -7.07
C ILE A 421 -2.37 22.07 -7.46
N LYS A 422 -1.93 22.20 -8.71
CA LYS A 422 -0.65 21.63 -9.18
C LYS A 422 0.57 22.33 -8.62
N ASN A 423 0.45 23.64 -8.29
CA ASN A 423 1.53 24.45 -7.71
C ASN A 423 1.05 25.24 -6.46
N PRO A 424 0.85 24.56 -5.31
CA PRO A 424 0.36 25.20 -4.08
C PRO A 424 1.29 26.28 -3.50
N GLN A 425 2.55 26.32 -3.91
CA GLN A 425 3.53 27.32 -3.44
C GLN A 425 3.27 28.71 -4.03
N ALA A 426 2.43 28.83 -5.05
CA ALA A 426 1.98 30.11 -5.58
C ALA A 426 1.10 30.91 -4.58
N LEU A 427 0.65 30.29 -3.49
CA LEU A 427 -0.07 30.94 -2.38
C LEU A 427 0.85 31.16 -1.18
N SER A 428 1.89 31.97 -1.33
CA SER A 428 2.72 32.33 -0.18
C SER A 428 1.95 33.24 0.79
N LEU A 429 2.08 32.99 2.09
CA LEU A 429 1.66 33.91 3.14
C LEU A 429 2.57 35.15 3.08
N GLY A 430 2.01 36.31 2.63
CA GLY A 430 2.73 37.54 2.44
C GLY A 430 2.46 38.10 1.04
N GLY A 431 2.28 39.41 0.88
CA GLY A 431 2.05 40.01 -0.42
C GLY A 431 3.31 39.98 -1.27
N GLU A 432 3.16 39.70 -2.55
CA GLU A 432 4.20 39.88 -3.56
C GLU A 432 3.91 41.13 -4.37
N LYS A 433 4.96 41.83 -4.81
CA LYS A 433 4.86 43.00 -5.70
C LYS A 433 4.84 42.49 -7.13
N LYS A 434 3.74 42.79 -7.85
CA LYS A 434 3.51 42.27 -9.20
C LYS A 434 2.74 43.25 -10.05
N GLU A 435 3.06 43.28 -11.35
CA GLU A 435 2.28 44.04 -12.30
C GLU A 435 0.95 43.33 -12.59
N LEU A 436 -0.15 44.02 -12.29
CA LEU A 436 -1.51 43.53 -12.47
C LEU A 436 -2.34 44.53 -13.27
N THR A 437 -3.38 44.02 -13.93
CA THR A 437 -4.43 44.87 -14.45
C THR A 437 -5.66 44.77 -13.58
N ILE A 438 -6.11 45.89 -13.07
CA ILE A 438 -7.21 46.02 -12.12
C ILE A 438 -8.43 46.58 -12.85
N LEU A 439 -9.60 46.01 -12.60
CA LEU A 439 -10.88 46.41 -13.13
C LEU A 439 -11.82 46.75 -11.98
N PHE A 440 -12.44 47.92 -12.07
CA PHE A 440 -13.60 48.32 -11.28
C PHE A 440 -14.79 48.55 -12.20
N SER A 441 -15.96 48.07 -11.79
CA SER A 441 -17.24 48.34 -12.46
C SER A 441 -18.28 48.70 -11.43
N ASP A 442 -19.11 49.75 -11.71
CA ASP A 442 -20.15 50.23 -10.81
C ASP A 442 -21.45 50.55 -11.58
N ILE A 443 -22.62 50.38 -10.93
CA ILE A 443 -23.93 50.65 -11.53
C ILE A 443 -24.26 52.17 -11.45
N ARG A 444 -24.58 52.76 -12.59
CA ARG A 444 -24.93 54.16 -12.63
C ARG A 444 -26.30 54.42 -12.01
N GLY A 445 -26.32 55.38 -11.05
CA GLY A 445 -27.56 55.76 -10.38
C GLY A 445 -28.13 54.70 -9.47
N PHE A 446 -27.31 53.77 -8.95
CA PHE A 446 -27.72 52.70 -8.09
C PHE A 446 -28.48 53.15 -6.85
N THR A 447 -28.09 54.28 -6.24
CA THR A 447 -28.83 54.86 -5.10
C THR A 447 -30.31 55.07 -5.40
N THR A 448 -30.61 55.66 -6.56
CA THR A 448 -31.99 55.87 -7.00
C THR A 448 -32.74 54.54 -7.26
N ILE A 449 -32.05 53.55 -7.85
CA ILE A 449 -32.61 52.23 -8.08
C ILE A 449 -32.92 51.55 -6.74
N SER A 450 -31.98 51.59 -5.79
CA SER A 450 -32.12 50.93 -4.48
C SER A 450 -33.22 51.60 -3.63
N GLU A 451 -33.45 52.88 -3.73
CA GLU A 451 -34.53 53.58 -3.04
C GLU A 451 -35.92 53.31 -3.63
N SER A 452 -35.97 52.93 -4.91
CA SER A 452 -37.24 52.69 -5.63
C SER A 452 -37.74 51.25 -5.55
N MET A 453 -36.90 50.29 -5.05
CA MET A 453 -37.20 48.88 -5.01
C MET A 453 -37.30 48.30 -3.59
N ASP A 454 -38.13 47.29 -3.41
CA ASP A 454 -38.06 46.53 -2.14
C ASP A 454 -36.75 45.75 -2.03
N PRO A 455 -36.24 45.51 -0.79
CA PRO A 455 -34.93 44.89 -0.58
C PRO A 455 -34.79 43.49 -1.21
N VAL A 456 -35.85 42.67 -1.28
CA VAL A 456 -35.81 41.29 -1.82
C VAL A 456 -35.65 41.37 -3.34
N SER A 457 -36.42 42.25 -3.99
CA SER A 457 -36.33 42.51 -5.46
C SER A 457 -34.99 43.11 -5.85
N LEU A 458 -34.43 43.98 -5.03
CA LEU A 458 -33.09 44.55 -5.24
C LEU A 458 -32.01 43.48 -5.21
N ILE A 459 -32.04 42.58 -4.23
CA ILE A 459 -31.07 41.46 -4.14
C ILE A 459 -31.20 40.53 -5.36
N LYS A 460 -32.42 40.25 -5.82
CA LYS A 460 -32.63 39.45 -7.04
C LYS A 460 -32.05 40.12 -8.27
N LEU A 461 -32.25 41.43 -8.41
CA LEU A 461 -31.70 42.22 -9.50
C LEU A 461 -30.17 42.21 -9.47
N LEU A 462 -29.55 42.46 -8.29
CA LEU A 462 -28.10 42.44 -8.12
C LEU A 462 -27.54 41.05 -8.44
N ASN A 463 -28.16 39.97 -8.01
CA ASN A 463 -27.69 38.61 -8.33
C ASN A 463 -27.76 38.31 -9.84
N ARG A 464 -28.80 38.79 -10.53
CA ARG A 464 -28.92 38.70 -12.01
C ARG A 464 -27.85 39.52 -12.71
N TYR A 465 -27.44 40.64 -12.13
CA TYR A 465 -26.37 41.50 -12.66
C TYR A 465 -25.00 40.89 -12.35
N PHE A 466 -24.70 40.54 -11.11
CA PHE A 466 -23.37 40.03 -10.72
C PHE A 466 -22.98 38.75 -11.43
N THR A 467 -23.92 37.86 -11.69
CA THR A 467 -23.62 36.55 -12.29
C THR A 467 -22.93 36.70 -13.67
N PRO A 468 -23.49 37.37 -14.67
CA PRO A 468 -22.85 37.51 -15.97
C PRO A 468 -21.57 38.38 -15.90
N MET A 469 -21.52 39.39 -15.02
CA MET A 469 -20.32 40.22 -14.84
C MET A 469 -19.15 39.41 -14.31
N THR A 470 -19.42 38.58 -13.29
CA THR A 470 -18.41 37.68 -12.72
C THR A 470 -17.95 36.63 -13.72
N ASN A 471 -18.88 36.03 -14.46
CA ASN A 471 -18.54 35.07 -15.49
C ASN A 471 -17.60 35.65 -16.55
N ALA A 472 -17.88 36.90 -17.03
CA ALA A 472 -17.01 37.59 -17.98
C ALA A 472 -15.58 37.74 -17.44
N VAL A 473 -15.41 38.07 -16.15
CA VAL A 473 -14.10 38.17 -15.52
C VAL A 473 -13.40 36.80 -15.47
N LEU A 474 -14.09 35.75 -14.98
CA LEU A 474 -13.52 34.41 -14.78
C LEU A 474 -13.18 33.73 -16.11
N GLU A 475 -14.03 33.87 -17.14
CA GLU A 475 -13.81 33.28 -18.46
C GLU A 475 -12.60 33.88 -19.18
N ASN A 476 -12.27 35.14 -18.89
CA ASN A 476 -11.06 35.79 -19.40
C ASN A 476 -9.82 35.62 -18.51
N GLY A 477 -9.87 34.72 -17.52
CA GLY A 477 -8.72 34.41 -16.67
C GLY A 477 -8.47 35.38 -15.53
N GLY A 478 -9.43 36.24 -15.23
CA GLY A 478 -9.40 37.17 -14.10
C GLY A 478 -9.78 36.50 -12.78
N MET A 479 -9.48 37.16 -11.69
CA MET A 479 -9.93 36.84 -10.35
C MET A 479 -10.92 37.91 -9.87
N LEU A 480 -12.09 37.45 -9.39
CA LEU A 480 -12.99 38.31 -8.65
C LEU A 480 -12.43 38.57 -7.25
N ASP A 481 -12.12 39.82 -6.91
CA ASP A 481 -11.71 40.15 -5.55
C ASP A 481 -12.92 40.20 -4.60
N LYS A 482 -13.83 41.09 -4.85
CA LYS A 482 -15.04 41.30 -4.03
C LYS A 482 -16.09 42.15 -4.74
N TYR A 483 -17.30 42.09 -4.18
CA TYR A 483 -18.33 43.09 -4.46
C TYR A 483 -18.27 44.20 -3.40
N ILE A 484 -18.39 45.44 -3.81
CA ILE A 484 -18.39 46.64 -2.93
C ILE A 484 -19.71 47.39 -3.15
N GLY A 485 -20.76 47.00 -2.41
CA GLY A 485 -22.13 47.44 -2.74
C GLY A 485 -22.61 46.85 -4.06
N ASP A 486 -22.79 47.69 -5.07
CA ASP A 486 -23.13 47.33 -6.43
C ASP A 486 -21.91 47.28 -7.39
N ALA A 487 -20.72 47.61 -6.86
CA ALA A 487 -19.49 47.55 -7.63
C ALA A 487 -18.86 46.17 -7.66
N VAL A 488 -18.22 45.86 -8.79
CA VAL A 488 -17.40 44.65 -9.00
C VAL A 488 -15.93 45.06 -9.01
N MET A 489 -15.12 44.46 -8.16
CA MET A 489 -13.67 44.60 -8.17
C MET A 489 -13.01 43.30 -8.62
N ALA A 490 -12.19 43.36 -9.65
CA ALA A 490 -11.47 42.22 -10.19
C ALA A 490 -10.04 42.62 -10.59
N PHE A 491 -9.15 41.64 -10.68
CA PHE A 491 -7.80 41.81 -11.16
C PHE A 491 -7.31 40.60 -11.96
N PHE A 492 -6.28 40.81 -12.78
CA PHE A 492 -5.72 39.80 -13.69
C PHE A 492 -4.21 39.70 -13.47
N ASN A 493 -3.62 38.52 -13.76
CA ASN A 493 -2.22 38.13 -13.58
C ASN A 493 -1.85 37.65 -12.17
N ALA A 494 -2.83 37.38 -11.31
CA ALA A 494 -2.62 36.74 -10.02
C ALA A 494 -3.90 36.00 -9.59
N PRO A 495 -3.81 34.92 -8.83
CA PRO A 495 -2.61 34.23 -8.33
C PRO A 495 -1.88 33.38 -9.38
N VAL A 496 -2.41 33.33 -10.59
CA VAL A 496 -1.83 32.60 -11.73
C VAL A 496 -1.41 33.60 -12.79
N ASP A 497 -0.25 33.40 -13.40
CA ASP A 497 0.25 34.27 -14.45
C ASP A 497 -0.65 34.25 -15.69
N VAL A 498 -1.02 35.43 -16.14
CA VAL A 498 -1.75 35.70 -17.38
C VAL A 498 -0.90 36.64 -18.20
N PRO A 499 -0.04 36.18 -19.12
CA PRO A 499 0.94 37.01 -19.81
C PRO A 499 0.38 38.17 -20.65
N ASP A 500 -0.91 38.12 -21.03
CA ASP A 500 -1.67 39.12 -21.73
C ASP A 500 -2.78 39.69 -20.84
N HIS A 501 -2.49 39.92 -19.56
CA HIS A 501 -3.49 40.31 -18.54
C HIS A 501 -4.22 41.64 -18.91
N ALA A 502 -3.56 42.60 -19.55
CA ALA A 502 -4.20 43.84 -19.99
C ALA A 502 -5.22 43.57 -21.11
N ASP A 503 -4.85 42.75 -22.10
CA ASP A 503 -5.75 42.33 -23.17
C ASP A 503 -6.94 41.53 -22.62
N ALA A 504 -6.66 40.59 -21.70
CA ALA A 504 -7.68 39.78 -21.05
C ALA A 504 -8.69 40.61 -20.26
N THR A 505 -8.20 41.64 -19.55
CA THR A 505 -9.06 42.60 -18.83
C THR A 505 -9.92 43.43 -19.79
N CYS A 506 -9.36 43.87 -20.91
CA CYS A 506 -10.12 44.62 -21.92
C CYS A 506 -11.18 43.74 -22.60
N ARG A 507 -10.86 42.47 -22.90
CA ARG A 507 -11.85 41.46 -23.39
C ARG A 507 -12.98 41.28 -22.38
N ALA A 508 -12.63 41.08 -21.10
CA ALA A 508 -13.62 40.92 -20.03
C ALA A 508 -14.55 42.14 -19.93
N ALA A 509 -14.00 43.36 -19.99
CA ALA A 509 -14.80 44.60 -19.94
C ALA A 509 -15.75 44.73 -21.14
N LEU A 510 -15.32 44.40 -22.34
CA LEU A 510 -16.19 44.41 -23.53
C LEU A 510 -17.26 43.32 -23.42
N GLN A 511 -16.94 42.12 -22.94
CA GLN A 511 -17.88 41.06 -22.68
C GLN A 511 -18.90 41.44 -21.60
N MET A 512 -18.48 42.13 -20.54
CA MET A 512 -19.41 42.64 -19.51
C MET A 512 -20.46 43.58 -20.11
N ILE A 513 -20.10 44.44 -21.09
CA ILE A 513 -21.06 45.30 -21.77
C ILE A 513 -22.04 44.49 -22.63
N ASP A 514 -21.55 43.50 -23.39
CA ASP A 514 -22.41 42.64 -24.20
C ASP A 514 -23.41 41.82 -23.32
N GLU A 515 -22.94 41.28 -22.22
CA GLU A 515 -23.80 40.55 -21.26
C GLU A 515 -24.79 41.50 -20.56
N LEU A 516 -24.41 42.76 -20.29
CA LEU A 516 -25.30 43.72 -19.73
C LEU A 516 -26.42 44.09 -20.72
N ASP A 517 -26.13 44.23 -22.01
CA ASP A 517 -27.11 44.48 -23.04
C ASP A 517 -28.12 43.34 -23.15
N LYS A 518 -27.65 42.10 -23.09
CA LYS A 518 -28.53 40.91 -23.01
C LYS A 518 -29.42 40.92 -21.77
N LEU A 519 -28.90 41.28 -20.61
CA LEU A 519 -29.66 41.46 -19.38
C LEU A 519 -30.71 42.56 -19.52
N ASN A 520 -30.35 43.71 -20.07
CA ASN A 520 -31.23 44.82 -20.27
C ASN A 520 -32.40 44.51 -21.21
N HIS A 521 -32.18 43.69 -22.25
CA HIS A 521 -33.26 43.16 -23.08
C HIS A 521 -34.25 42.25 -22.29
N GLN A 522 -33.79 41.55 -21.30
CA GLN A 522 -34.65 40.77 -20.42
C GLN A 522 -35.41 41.66 -19.44
N LEU A 523 -34.73 42.61 -18.81
CA LEU A 523 -35.34 43.58 -17.89
C LEU A 523 -36.44 44.40 -18.58
N ALA A 524 -36.23 44.82 -19.81
CA ALA A 524 -37.22 45.54 -20.60
C ALA A 524 -38.53 44.73 -20.83
N LYS A 525 -38.43 43.42 -21.07
CA LYS A 525 -39.58 42.51 -21.18
C LYS A 525 -40.37 42.39 -19.88
N GLU A 526 -39.72 42.61 -18.75
CA GLU A 526 -40.30 42.58 -17.40
C GLU A 526 -40.82 43.99 -16.96
N GLY A 527 -40.66 44.99 -17.80
CA GLY A 527 -41.04 46.38 -17.49
C GLY A 527 -40.09 47.13 -16.54
N LEU A 528 -38.89 46.60 -16.35
CA LEU A 528 -37.86 47.20 -15.52
C LEU A 528 -36.93 48.13 -16.30
N SER A 529 -36.43 49.15 -15.62
CA SER A 529 -35.50 50.11 -16.25
C SER A 529 -34.16 49.48 -16.59
N PRO A 530 -33.52 49.87 -17.69
CA PRO A 530 -32.21 49.37 -18.08
C PRO A 530 -31.14 49.81 -17.09
N ILE A 531 -30.18 48.86 -16.79
CA ILE A 531 -28.99 49.13 -15.99
C ILE A 531 -27.89 49.68 -16.91
N ARG A 532 -27.16 50.67 -16.44
CA ARG A 532 -25.94 51.17 -17.08
C ARG A 532 -24.79 51.06 -16.11
N ILE A 533 -23.58 50.74 -16.61
CA ILE A 533 -22.37 50.65 -15.79
C ILE A 533 -21.27 51.56 -16.29
N GLY A 534 -20.35 51.89 -15.38
CA GLY A 534 -19.04 52.41 -15.69
C GLY A 534 -17.97 51.33 -15.41
N ILE A 535 -16.95 51.25 -16.24
CA ILE A 535 -15.80 50.35 -16.04
C ILE A 535 -14.51 51.16 -16.14
N GLY A 536 -13.67 51.06 -15.11
CA GLY A 536 -12.35 51.68 -15.06
C GLY A 536 -11.25 50.64 -15.00
N ILE A 537 -10.26 50.73 -15.87
CA ILE A 537 -9.16 49.75 -15.95
C ILE A 537 -7.82 50.48 -15.80
N ASN A 538 -6.97 49.93 -14.92
CA ASN A 538 -5.60 50.41 -14.75
C ASN A 538 -4.63 49.25 -14.61
N THR A 539 -3.46 49.37 -15.25
CA THR A 539 -2.33 48.46 -15.10
C THR A 539 -1.25 49.12 -14.28
N ASP A 540 -0.82 48.45 -13.21
CA ASP A 540 0.21 49.00 -12.33
C ASP A 540 0.91 47.90 -11.53
N GLU A 541 2.08 48.21 -10.97
CA GLU A 541 2.78 47.36 -10.04
C GLU A 541 2.19 47.53 -8.62
N VAL A 542 1.50 46.50 -8.14
CA VAL A 542 0.76 46.50 -6.86
C VAL A 542 1.16 45.32 -6.01
N VAL A 543 0.80 45.34 -4.72
CA VAL A 543 1.01 44.19 -3.81
C VAL A 543 -0.24 43.31 -3.82
N VAL A 544 -0.06 42.05 -4.18
CA VAL A 544 -1.12 41.02 -4.18
C VAL A 544 -0.77 39.90 -3.23
N GLY A 545 -1.72 39.38 -2.49
CA GLY A 545 -1.50 38.28 -1.56
C GLY A 545 -2.59 38.15 -0.50
N ASN A 546 -2.35 37.25 0.47
CA ASN A 546 -3.24 37.03 1.60
C ASN A 546 -3.10 38.18 2.61
N MET A 547 -4.13 39.00 2.72
CA MET A 547 -4.16 40.16 3.60
C MET A 547 -5.31 40.04 4.62
N GLY A 548 -5.00 40.34 5.88
CA GLY A 548 -5.97 40.26 6.97
C GLY A 548 -5.33 39.88 8.30
N SER A 549 -6.11 39.28 9.19
CA SER A 549 -5.64 38.75 10.48
C SER A 549 -5.33 37.27 10.36
N ASP A 550 -4.68 36.69 11.39
CA ASP A 550 -4.37 35.27 11.48
C ASP A 550 -5.61 34.35 11.37
N THR A 551 -6.80 34.88 11.70
CA THR A 551 -8.06 34.13 11.70
C THR A 551 -8.97 34.45 10.53
N ARG A 552 -8.75 35.61 9.82
CA ARG A 552 -9.56 36.04 8.69
C ARG A 552 -8.69 36.82 7.71
N PHE A 553 -8.41 36.22 6.60
CA PHE A 553 -7.66 36.84 5.50
C PHE A 553 -8.41 36.63 4.17
N ASN A 554 -8.20 37.57 3.25
CA ASN A 554 -8.66 37.49 1.88
C ASN A 554 -7.45 37.62 0.95
N TYR A 555 -7.43 36.91 -0.14
CA TYR A 555 -6.49 37.12 -1.22
C TYR A 555 -6.95 38.34 -2.01
N THR A 556 -6.20 39.40 -1.96
CA THR A 556 -6.61 40.71 -2.49
C THR A 556 -5.40 41.54 -2.95
N VAL A 557 -5.65 42.68 -3.54
CA VAL A 557 -4.63 43.62 -4.04
C VAL A 557 -4.68 44.97 -3.29
N ILE A 558 -3.50 45.53 -3.02
CA ILE A 558 -3.36 46.84 -2.40
C ILE A 558 -2.27 47.62 -3.18
N GLY A 559 -2.55 48.87 -3.46
CA GLY A 559 -1.61 49.78 -4.09
C GLY A 559 -2.30 51.01 -4.65
N ASP A 560 -1.51 52.00 -5.06
CA ASP A 560 -2.02 53.22 -5.65
C ASP A 560 -2.75 52.98 -6.97
N GLY A 561 -2.25 51.99 -7.76
CA GLY A 561 -2.88 51.55 -9.01
C GLY A 561 -4.30 51.03 -8.84
N VAL A 562 -4.63 50.44 -7.68
CA VAL A 562 -6.01 49.98 -7.35
C VAL A 562 -6.93 51.17 -7.18
N ASN A 563 -6.48 52.17 -6.43
CA ASN A 563 -7.23 53.41 -6.23
C ASN A 563 -7.42 54.18 -7.55
N LEU A 564 -6.41 54.17 -8.45
CA LEU A 564 -6.51 54.80 -9.76
C LEU A 564 -7.60 54.12 -10.61
N ALA A 565 -7.64 52.79 -10.69
CA ALA A 565 -8.68 52.08 -11.43
C ALA A 565 -10.09 52.42 -10.94
N SER A 566 -10.31 52.47 -9.63
CA SER A 566 -11.60 52.89 -9.04
C SER A 566 -11.98 54.31 -9.38
N ARG A 567 -11.02 55.23 -9.38
CA ARG A 567 -11.27 56.64 -9.78
C ARG A 567 -11.57 56.76 -11.26
N VAL A 568 -10.89 56.02 -12.11
CA VAL A 568 -11.13 55.99 -13.57
C VAL A 568 -12.53 55.46 -13.85
N GLU A 569 -13.02 54.46 -13.10
CA GLU A 569 -14.42 54.05 -13.19
C GLU A 569 -15.36 55.23 -12.92
N GLY A 570 -15.19 55.90 -11.78
CA GLY A 570 -16.04 57.03 -11.39
C GLY A 570 -16.07 58.18 -12.40
N ILE A 571 -15.01 58.35 -13.21
CA ILE A 571 -14.93 59.36 -14.25
C ILE A 571 -15.76 59.02 -15.50
N THR A 572 -16.04 57.76 -15.77
CA THR A 572 -16.81 57.31 -16.95
C THR A 572 -18.13 58.07 -17.13
N LYS A 573 -18.76 58.45 -16.01
CA LYS A 573 -20.02 59.22 -16.02
C LYS A 573 -19.89 60.61 -16.60
N ASN A 574 -18.73 61.27 -16.44
CA ASN A 574 -18.52 62.64 -16.91
C ASN A 574 -18.48 62.68 -18.43
N TYR A 575 -17.93 61.67 -19.06
CA TYR A 575 -17.86 61.59 -20.52
C TYR A 575 -19.01 60.77 -21.13
N GLY A 576 -19.87 60.16 -20.30
CA GLY A 576 -20.97 59.34 -20.78
C GLY A 576 -20.54 58.05 -21.45
N VAL A 577 -19.35 57.53 -21.15
CA VAL A 577 -18.76 56.31 -21.74
C VAL A 577 -18.83 55.12 -20.78
N ASN A 578 -18.89 53.89 -21.29
CA ASN A 578 -18.98 52.70 -20.46
C ASN A 578 -17.60 52.26 -19.95
N ILE A 579 -16.53 52.32 -20.75
CA ILE A 579 -15.22 51.79 -20.39
C ILE A 579 -14.14 52.85 -20.57
N LEU A 580 -13.37 53.13 -19.53
CA LEU A 580 -12.14 53.91 -19.58
C LEU A 580 -10.94 53.10 -19.17
N ILE A 581 -9.85 53.25 -19.89
CA ILE A 581 -8.55 52.67 -19.58
C ILE A 581 -7.50 53.77 -19.42
N THR A 582 -6.50 53.54 -18.58
CA THR A 582 -5.35 54.44 -18.44
C THR A 582 -4.32 54.23 -19.55
N GLU A 583 -3.42 55.21 -19.75
CA GLU A 583 -2.25 55.08 -20.61
C GLU A 583 -1.36 53.91 -20.22
N PHE A 584 -1.32 53.52 -18.93
CA PHE A 584 -0.55 52.38 -18.45
C PHE A 584 -1.13 51.08 -18.97
N THR A 585 -2.46 50.95 -18.95
CA THR A 585 -3.15 49.78 -19.54
C THR A 585 -2.95 49.79 -21.06
N LEU A 586 -3.09 50.94 -21.73
CA LEU A 586 -2.88 51.01 -23.18
C LEU A 586 -1.48 50.56 -23.59
N LYS A 587 -0.45 50.97 -22.85
CA LYS A 587 0.95 50.56 -23.08
C LYS A 587 1.18 49.05 -22.84
N ALA A 588 0.40 48.44 -21.98
CA ALA A 588 0.50 47.00 -21.64
C ALA A 588 -0.27 46.08 -22.62
N LEU A 589 -1.12 46.65 -23.50
CA LEU A 589 -1.84 45.88 -24.51
C LEU A 589 -0.87 45.32 -25.54
N LYS A 590 -1.12 44.06 -25.92
CA LYS A 590 -0.39 43.32 -26.95
C LYS A 590 -1.19 43.15 -28.24
N SER A 591 -2.51 43.22 -28.15
CA SER A 591 -3.44 43.14 -29.28
C SER A 591 -4.02 44.52 -29.62
N ASP A 592 -4.50 44.67 -30.83
CA ASP A 592 -5.15 45.89 -31.28
C ASP A 592 -6.59 45.98 -30.75
N PHE A 593 -6.84 46.94 -29.87
CA PHE A 593 -8.17 47.28 -29.39
C PHE A 593 -8.60 48.64 -29.96
N LEU A 594 -9.87 48.81 -30.22
CA LEU A 594 -10.41 50.08 -30.65
C LEU A 594 -10.48 51.05 -29.48
N THR A 595 -9.50 51.98 -29.41
CA THR A 595 -9.40 52.95 -28.33
C THR A 595 -9.34 54.38 -28.92
N ARG A 596 -9.89 55.38 -28.21
CA ARG A 596 -9.69 56.77 -28.52
C ARG A 596 -9.25 57.59 -27.31
N LEU A 597 -8.36 58.51 -27.49
CA LEU A 597 -7.89 59.45 -26.46
C LEU A 597 -9.03 60.36 -26.00
N ILE A 598 -9.21 60.51 -24.70
CA ILE A 598 -10.13 61.48 -24.11
C ILE A 598 -9.36 62.73 -23.75
N GLU A 599 -8.75 62.79 -22.60
CA GLU A 599 -7.92 63.89 -22.13
C GLU A 599 -6.99 63.50 -20.98
N PRO A 600 -5.97 64.28 -20.64
CA PRO A 600 -5.19 64.11 -19.43
C PRO A 600 -6.00 64.53 -18.20
N VAL A 601 -6.15 63.69 -17.24
CA VAL A 601 -6.92 63.96 -16.03
C VAL A 601 -6.02 63.88 -14.79
N LYS A 602 -6.02 64.92 -13.98
CA LYS A 602 -5.36 64.91 -12.66
C LYS A 602 -6.34 64.37 -11.63
N VAL A 603 -6.14 63.12 -11.25
CA VAL A 603 -6.96 62.48 -10.23
C VAL A 603 -6.52 62.94 -8.82
N LYS A 604 -7.46 63.03 -7.90
CA LYS A 604 -7.20 63.47 -6.51
C LYS A 604 -6.10 62.64 -5.87
N GLY A 605 -5.02 63.28 -5.39
CA GLY A 605 -3.90 62.59 -4.71
C GLY A 605 -2.78 62.12 -5.62
N LYS A 606 -2.83 62.45 -6.94
CA LYS A 606 -1.66 62.34 -7.84
C LYS A 606 -1.23 63.73 -8.30
N ASP A 607 0.08 63.96 -8.36
CA ASP A 607 0.65 65.21 -8.84
C ASP A 607 0.73 65.30 -10.38
N GLU A 608 0.83 64.13 -11.03
CA GLU A 608 0.88 63.99 -12.47
C GLU A 608 -0.50 63.63 -13.04
N ALA A 609 -0.79 64.18 -14.23
CA ALA A 609 -2.02 63.89 -14.97
C ALA A 609 -1.84 62.53 -15.70
N VAL A 610 -2.89 61.72 -15.73
CA VAL A 610 -2.93 60.43 -16.43
C VAL A 610 -3.79 60.57 -17.69
N LEU A 611 -3.29 60.11 -18.82
CA LEU A 611 -4.07 60.07 -20.06
C LEU A 611 -5.12 58.96 -20.00
N LEU A 612 -6.36 59.32 -20.28
CA LEU A 612 -7.48 58.37 -20.31
C LEU A 612 -7.90 58.11 -21.75
N TYR A 613 -8.23 56.83 -21.99
CA TYR A 613 -8.70 56.35 -23.28
C TYR A 613 -10.04 55.64 -23.10
N GLN A 614 -10.99 55.88 -24.02
CA GLN A 614 -12.18 55.05 -24.10
C GLN A 614 -11.84 53.78 -24.86
N LEU A 615 -12.23 52.63 -24.30
CA LEU A 615 -12.24 51.35 -24.99
C LEU A 615 -13.63 51.13 -25.61
N MET A 616 -13.67 50.80 -26.90
CA MET A 616 -14.89 50.71 -27.72
C MET A 616 -15.00 49.29 -28.33
N PRO A 617 -16.23 48.76 -28.52
CA PRO A 617 -16.44 47.59 -29.36
C PRO A 617 -15.92 47.82 -30.78
N PHE A 618 -15.38 46.76 -31.39
CA PHE A 618 -14.84 46.85 -32.74
C PHE A 618 -15.95 46.60 -33.77
N ASP A 619 -16.53 47.68 -34.29
CA ASP A 619 -17.50 47.69 -35.36
C ASP A 619 -17.33 48.92 -36.28
N ASP A 620 -17.98 48.88 -37.46
CA ASP A 620 -17.84 49.94 -38.46
C ASP A 620 -18.30 51.31 -37.96
N THR A 621 -19.32 51.37 -37.11
CA THR A 621 -19.84 52.60 -36.53
C THR A 621 -18.81 53.24 -35.60
N ASN A 622 -18.25 52.44 -34.67
CA ASN A 622 -17.24 52.90 -33.72
C ASN A 622 -15.92 53.28 -34.43
N LEU A 623 -15.54 52.57 -35.49
CA LEU A 623 -14.41 52.94 -36.35
C LEU A 623 -14.59 54.33 -36.98
N ASN A 624 -15.79 54.59 -37.53
CA ASN A 624 -16.10 55.89 -38.11
C ASN A 624 -16.14 57.01 -37.07
N ILE A 625 -16.74 56.75 -35.91
CA ILE A 625 -16.73 57.71 -34.78
C ILE A 625 -15.28 58.00 -34.38
N LYS A 626 -14.44 57.00 -34.16
CA LYS A 626 -13.04 57.22 -33.78
C LYS A 626 -12.28 58.02 -34.80
N LYS A 627 -12.39 57.72 -36.10
CA LYS A 627 -11.67 58.38 -37.14
C LYS A 627 -12.03 59.87 -37.18
N ASN A 628 -13.32 60.27 -37.19
CA ASN A 628 -13.77 61.66 -37.19
C ASN A 628 -13.44 62.31 -35.84
N TYR A 629 -13.55 61.59 -34.71
CA TYR A 629 -13.20 62.16 -33.42
C TYR A 629 -11.71 62.49 -33.30
N ASP A 630 -10.81 61.57 -33.74
CA ASP A 630 -9.37 61.85 -33.73
C ASP A 630 -9.01 63.04 -34.55
N GLU A 631 -9.64 63.30 -35.74
CA GLU A 631 -9.50 64.46 -36.56
C GLU A 631 -9.97 65.72 -35.81
N ALA A 632 -11.16 65.68 -35.20
CA ALA A 632 -11.70 66.81 -34.43
C ALA A 632 -10.82 67.18 -33.23
N LEU A 633 -10.31 66.13 -32.52
CA LEU A 633 -9.44 66.29 -31.35
C LEU A 633 -8.09 66.95 -31.74
N GLU A 634 -7.50 66.56 -32.87
CA GLU A 634 -6.26 67.12 -33.36
C GLU A 634 -6.47 68.61 -33.80
N LEU A 635 -7.58 68.93 -34.41
CA LEU A 635 -7.94 70.32 -34.71
C LEU A 635 -8.12 71.13 -33.42
N TYR A 636 -8.79 70.54 -32.40
CA TYR A 636 -8.98 71.22 -31.11
C TYR A 636 -7.63 71.43 -30.39
N LYS A 637 -6.74 70.49 -30.36
CA LYS A 637 -5.39 70.59 -29.78
C LYS A 637 -4.57 71.71 -30.45
N ASN A 638 -4.76 71.88 -31.74
CA ASN A 638 -4.10 72.90 -32.53
C ASN A 638 -4.83 74.25 -32.54
N SER A 639 -5.81 74.41 -31.63
CA SER A 639 -6.61 75.62 -31.48
C SER A 639 -7.43 76.04 -32.74
N LYS A 640 -7.71 75.09 -33.65
CA LYS A 640 -8.56 75.26 -34.83
C LYS A 640 -10.03 75.04 -34.48
N PHE A 641 -10.55 75.88 -33.59
CA PHE A 641 -11.84 75.66 -32.94
C PHE A 641 -13.00 75.56 -33.92
N GLU A 642 -13.08 76.45 -34.92
CA GLU A 642 -14.20 76.43 -35.85
C GLU A 642 -14.30 75.17 -36.71
N GLU A 643 -13.15 74.66 -37.17
CA GLU A 643 -13.07 73.38 -37.90
C GLU A 643 -13.45 72.17 -36.98
N ALA A 644 -12.96 72.20 -35.75
CA ALA A 644 -13.27 71.15 -34.77
C ALA A 644 -14.76 71.07 -34.39
N ILE A 645 -15.44 72.29 -34.26
CA ILE A 645 -16.87 72.38 -33.96
C ILE A 645 -17.70 71.61 -34.99
N VAL A 646 -17.42 71.81 -36.28
CA VAL A 646 -18.17 71.16 -37.36
C VAL A 646 -18.14 69.66 -37.26
N ILE A 647 -17.00 69.11 -36.95
CA ILE A 647 -16.87 67.63 -36.82
C ILE A 647 -17.50 67.14 -35.52
N PHE A 648 -17.32 67.85 -34.40
CA PHE A 648 -17.97 67.42 -33.12
C PHE A 648 -19.50 67.56 -33.23
N GLU A 649 -20.05 68.61 -33.89
CA GLU A 649 -21.50 68.71 -34.12
C GLU A 649 -22.03 67.56 -34.98
N ARG A 650 -21.31 67.20 -36.04
CA ARG A 650 -21.67 66.02 -36.84
C ARG A 650 -21.69 64.72 -36.02
N LEU A 651 -20.66 64.48 -35.22
CA LEU A 651 -20.61 63.33 -34.36
C LEU A 651 -21.75 63.25 -33.33
N VAL A 652 -22.11 64.44 -32.79
CA VAL A 652 -23.26 64.52 -31.87
C VAL A 652 -24.57 64.24 -32.58
N ASN A 653 -24.76 64.80 -33.75
CA ASN A 653 -26.04 64.73 -34.47
C ASN A 653 -26.27 63.38 -35.16
N GLU A 654 -25.23 62.76 -35.72
CA GLU A 654 -25.36 61.52 -36.49
C GLU A 654 -25.21 60.33 -35.62
N TYR A 655 -24.35 60.36 -34.58
CA TYR A 655 -24.00 59.16 -33.77
C TYR A 655 -24.38 59.28 -32.28
N ASP A 656 -24.94 60.42 -31.85
CA ASP A 656 -25.23 60.73 -30.45
C ASP A 656 -23.99 60.60 -29.54
N ASP A 657 -22.77 60.86 -30.09
CA ASP A 657 -21.50 60.58 -29.42
C ASP A 657 -21.32 61.42 -28.13
N SER A 658 -21.32 60.71 -26.99
CA SER A 658 -21.28 61.28 -25.65
C SER A 658 -19.98 62.06 -25.37
N VAL A 659 -18.85 61.66 -25.90
CA VAL A 659 -17.56 62.34 -25.71
C VAL A 659 -17.54 63.64 -26.51
N SER A 660 -18.06 63.62 -27.72
CA SER A 660 -18.20 64.84 -28.54
C SER A 660 -19.18 65.83 -27.91
N LYS A 661 -20.27 65.34 -27.28
CA LYS A 661 -21.18 66.19 -26.47
C LYS A 661 -20.45 66.87 -25.31
N TYR A 662 -19.50 66.22 -24.68
CA TYR A 662 -18.70 66.74 -23.57
C TYR A 662 -17.75 67.82 -24.08
N PHE A 663 -17.05 67.63 -25.21
CA PHE A 663 -16.08 68.57 -25.71
C PHE A 663 -16.72 69.78 -26.49
N LEU A 664 -17.84 69.61 -27.13
CA LEU A 664 -18.47 70.65 -27.98
C LEU A 664 -18.70 71.98 -27.27
N PRO A 665 -19.20 72.08 -26.04
CA PRO A 665 -19.29 73.30 -25.28
C PRO A 665 -17.91 73.93 -25.04
N LEU A 666 -16.92 73.14 -24.64
CA LEU A 666 -15.55 73.58 -24.34
C LEU A 666 -14.88 74.22 -25.60
N VAL A 667 -15.07 73.58 -26.75
CA VAL A 667 -14.52 74.01 -28.00
C VAL A 667 -15.23 75.33 -28.49
N LYS A 668 -16.57 75.39 -28.31
CA LYS A 668 -17.35 76.63 -28.62
C LYS A 668 -16.94 77.85 -27.77
N GLU A 669 -16.58 77.60 -26.50
CA GLU A 669 -16.08 78.58 -25.56
C GLU A 669 -14.58 78.87 -25.75
N LYS A 670 -13.93 78.21 -26.71
CA LYS A 670 -12.49 78.30 -27.02
C LYS A 670 -11.58 78.00 -25.83
N HIS A 671 -12.03 77.11 -24.93
CA HIS A 671 -11.16 76.62 -23.87
C HIS A 671 -9.99 75.80 -24.46
N PRO A 672 -8.75 76.04 -24.00
CA PRO A 672 -7.61 75.32 -24.51
C PRO A 672 -7.71 73.81 -24.03
N TRP A 673 -7.34 72.90 -24.91
CA TRP A 673 -7.21 71.52 -24.52
C TRP A 673 -6.10 71.38 -23.45
N GLY A 674 -6.36 70.65 -22.34
CA GLY A 674 -5.41 70.58 -21.24
C GLY A 674 -5.85 69.63 -20.13
N VAL A 675 -5.14 69.69 -19.00
CA VAL A 675 -5.35 68.84 -17.87
C VAL A 675 -6.63 69.18 -17.11
N HIS A 676 -7.58 68.27 -17.10
CA HIS A 676 -8.78 68.44 -16.27
C HIS A 676 -8.46 68.14 -14.81
N LYS A 677 -8.78 69.00 -13.88
CA LYS A 677 -8.66 68.76 -12.41
C LYS A 677 -10.00 68.34 -11.89
N MET A 678 -10.01 67.08 -11.34
CA MET A 678 -11.19 66.60 -10.66
C MET A 678 -11.32 67.25 -9.28
N THR A 679 -12.41 67.94 -9.03
CA THR A 679 -12.74 68.60 -7.77
C THR A 679 -13.68 67.81 -6.88
N THR A 680 -14.33 66.78 -7.40
CA THR A 680 -15.31 65.93 -6.66
C THR A 680 -14.84 64.49 -6.55
N LYS A 681 -15.35 63.81 -5.44
CA LYS A 681 -15.10 62.38 -5.21
C LYS A 681 -15.71 61.54 -6.28
#